data_6050c25920848f5367ade79752764fc2
#
_entry.id   6050c25920848f5367ade79752764fc2
#
_cell.length_a   1.000
_cell.length_b   1.000
_cell.length_c   1.000
_cell.angle_alpha   90.00
_cell.angle_beta   90.00
_cell.angle_gamma   90.00
#
_symmetry.space_group_name_H-M   'P 1'
#
loop_
_entity.id
_entity.type
_entity.pdbx_description
1 polymer ?
#
loop_
_entity_poly.entity_id
_entity_poly.type
_entity_poly.pdbx_seq_one_letter_code
_entity_poly.pdbx_strand_id
1 'polypeptide(L)'
;MKLRTLVFRTMLKNSQLYSLYFFALLFSSGLYFAFLTLADNPSVIKMNSESVKAGAVFEIASYLLVAIVFFFVLYANQLFLKRRSKEFGLYQLIGLSKPRIARMLFLENSVLWVLAIAIGISCGFIFSRFFALLFLKVTHMERVISLQFTTHSVVQSIIVFIVLFALMYVQSVGYVWRSKLIDLFHAANKTEQRVKKWSLFSTVMGLIGIALMIFGYYRATILFTMSEAVTMNELLFRMGLILFSTIFGSFLFFRYTVATIANFIRKRRNGHVTVGDVVALTPMMHRMKSSALSLTLITTLTALAIGVLSLAYISYSSVKTSSQQSMPYDMGVFNGLGQEFEKALSKEDIAFEKNTYHFKTIEFNYKDVMKNELSKTEEELTTSTMIVMKQSEVQQKVKNLSLKENEIAFYNYTKMQNLLAPMQTDKKVQAVELKQSFTLTTLSDDMFVPNALSFGSPVAVVTDDVYAQMKDVTEGAALTSFTGYNILNEEDLDQAEKLYREKTNDGEMIIKLKDSDHTVTYDLKTQRAYYENSFQMMGLLIFVAAFLGLAFLLTTGSILYFKQMSEADQEAPQFEMLRKIGFTTEEVMRGVRQKQWFNFGIPLVIGIAHSYFAVRSGWMLFGTDFELPFITVLVVYALLYGAFAWMSVRYYKKVITNK
;
A
#
# COMPACT_ATOMS: atom_id res chain seq x y z
N MET A 1 -33.19 5.51 43.01
CA MET A 1 -32.22 4.53 42.48
C MET A 1 -30.90 5.28 42.19
N LYS A 2 -29.77 4.82 42.72
CA LYS A 2 -28.48 5.49 42.47
C LYS A 2 -28.11 5.34 40.98
N LEU A 3 -27.64 6.39 40.33
CA LEU A 3 -27.28 6.41 38.89
C LEU A 3 -26.33 5.23 38.51
N ARG A 4 -25.38 4.94 39.41
CA ARG A 4 -24.42 3.81 39.23
C ARG A 4 -25.12 2.46 39.09
N THR A 5 -26.14 2.19 39.92
CA THR A 5 -26.89 0.92 39.87
C THR A 5 -27.67 0.76 38.55
N LEU A 6 -28.23 1.89 38.05
CA LEU A 6 -28.90 1.92 36.75
C LEU A 6 -27.92 1.57 35.63
N VAL A 7 -26.73 2.19 35.61
CA VAL A 7 -25.67 1.94 34.62
C VAL A 7 -25.29 0.47 34.54
N PHE A 8 -24.91 -0.13 35.70
CA PHE A 8 -24.50 -1.56 35.70
C PHE A 8 -25.60 -2.52 35.23
N ARG A 9 -26.84 -2.30 35.68
CA ARG A 9 -27.97 -3.13 35.24
C ARG A 9 -28.24 -3.01 33.73
N THR A 10 -28.15 -1.80 33.17
CA THR A 10 -28.33 -1.56 31.74
C THR A 10 -27.22 -2.23 30.92
N MET A 11 -25.96 -2.16 31.36
CA MET A 11 -24.84 -2.81 30.72
C MET A 11 -24.99 -4.33 30.66
N LEU A 12 -25.37 -4.97 31.78
CA LEU A 12 -25.57 -6.41 31.87
C LEU A 12 -26.76 -6.88 31.00
N LYS A 13 -27.87 -6.15 31.03
CA LYS A 13 -29.07 -6.50 30.25
C LYS A 13 -28.88 -6.37 28.74
N ASN A 14 -28.05 -5.42 28.29
CA ASN A 14 -27.81 -5.14 26.88
C ASN A 14 -26.40 -5.58 26.42
N SER A 15 -25.86 -6.65 27.00
CA SER A 15 -24.46 -7.10 26.79
C SER A 15 -24.07 -7.24 25.31
N GLN A 16 -24.97 -7.70 24.43
CA GLN A 16 -24.72 -7.82 22.99
C GLN A 16 -24.45 -6.47 22.29
N LEU A 17 -25.04 -5.41 22.81
CA LEU A 17 -24.86 -4.06 22.25
C LEU A 17 -23.51 -3.46 22.69
N TYR A 18 -23.15 -3.70 23.95
CA TYR A 18 -21.88 -3.27 24.53
C TYR A 18 -20.69 -4.09 24.01
N SER A 19 -20.87 -5.39 23.74
CA SER A 19 -19.79 -6.27 23.31
C SER A 19 -19.14 -5.85 22.00
N LEU A 20 -19.93 -5.36 21.03
CA LEU A 20 -19.40 -4.86 19.75
C LEU A 20 -18.55 -3.60 19.93
N TYR A 21 -19.04 -2.67 20.74
CA TYR A 21 -18.30 -1.46 21.04
C TYR A 21 -17.05 -1.74 21.86
N PHE A 22 -17.15 -2.61 22.87
CA PHE A 22 -16.02 -3.07 23.66
C PHE A 22 -14.96 -3.78 22.81
N PHE A 23 -15.39 -4.64 21.89
CA PHE A 23 -14.47 -5.31 20.95
C PHE A 23 -13.70 -4.29 20.10
N ALA A 24 -14.38 -3.24 19.60
CA ALA A 24 -13.70 -2.21 18.82
C ALA A 24 -12.60 -1.50 19.62
N LEU A 25 -12.89 -1.15 20.89
CA LEU A 25 -11.91 -0.53 21.79
C LEU A 25 -10.75 -1.47 22.12
N LEU A 26 -11.06 -2.71 22.48
CA LEU A 26 -10.09 -3.75 22.84
C LEU A 26 -9.16 -4.05 21.66
N PHE A 27 -9.73 -4.27 20.46
CA PHE A 27 -8.97 -4.51 19.25
C PHE A 27 -8.04 -3.33 18.91
N SER A 28 -8.57 -2.11 18.99
CA SER A 28 -7.78 -0.88 18.72
C SER A 28 -6.62 -0.72 19.69
N SER A 29 -6.87 -0.91 21.00
CA SER A 29 -5.83 -0.76 22.02
C SER A 29 -4.77 -1.87 21.92
N GLY A 30 -5.19 -3.12 21.67
CA GLY A 30 -4.28 -4.24 21.48
C GLY A 30 -3.40 -4.10 20.25
N LEU A 31 -3.99 -3.70 19.11
CA LEU A 31 -3.26 -3.50 17.85
C LEU A 31 -2.23 -2.36 17.98
N TYR A 32 -2.64 -1.23 18.53
CA TYR A 32 -1.77 -0.08 18.73
C TYR A 32 -0.62 -0.39 19.68
N PHE A 33 -0.92 -1.02 20.81
CA PHE A 33 0.10 -1.39 21.79
C PHE A 33 1.07 -2.45 21.24
N ALA A 34 0.60 -3.44 20.51
CA ALA A 34 1.45 -4.44 19.86
C ALA A 34 2.45 -3.79 18.88
N PHE A 35 2.00 -2.79 18.13
CA PHE A 35 2.87 -2.03 17.22
C PHE A 35 3.92 -1.21 17.98
N LEU A 36 3.50 -0.45 18.99
CA LEU A 36 4.43 0.36 19.80
C LEU A 36 5.48 -0.49 20.52
N THR A 37 5.08 -1.64 21.08
CA THR A 37 6.01 -2.57 21.75
C THR A 37 7.10 -3.05 20.79
N LEU A 38 6.77 -3.23 19.51
CA LEU A 38 7.75 -3.58 18.50
C LEU A 38 8.62 -2.38 18.11
N ALA A 39 8.02 -1.21 17.91
CA ALA A 39 8.73 0.02 17.54
C ALA A 39 9.74 0.46 18.62
N ASP A 40 9.37 0.31 19.90
CA ASP A 40 10.20 0.64 21.07
C ASP A 40 11.19 -0.47 21.48
N ASN A 41 11.28 -1.57 20.72
CA ASN A 41 12.17 -2.67 21.05
C ASN A 41 13.63 -2.25 20.84
N PRO A 42 14.54 -2.40 21.85
CA PRO A 42 15.93 -1.98 21.73
C PRO A 42 16.68 -2.64 20.58
N SER A 43 16.34 -3.87 20.22
CA SER A 43 16.94 -4.58 19.09
C SER A 43 16.52 -3.93 17.75
N VAL A 44 15.27 -3.51 17.63
CA VAL A 44 14.73 -2.80 16.46
C VAL A 44 15.31 -1.38 16.39
N ILE A 45 15.43 -0.68 17.53
CA ILE A 45 16.01 0.68 17.61
C ILE A 45 17.49 0.67 17.21
N LYS A 46 18.29 -0.32 17.64
CA LYS A 46 19.69 -0.43 17.22
C LYS A 46 19.84 -0.62 15.71
N MET A 47 18.96 -1.38 15.09
CA MET A 47 18.91 -1.50 13.63
C MET A 47 18.55 -0.18 12.96
N ASN A 48 17.71 0.61 13.61
CA ASN A 48 17.28 1.92 13.10
C ASN A 48 18.36 3.00 13.28
N SER A 49 19.22 2.91 14.30
CA SER A 49 20.30 3.89 14.54
C SER A 49 21.37 3.85 13.45
N GLU A 50 21.52 2.74 12.74
CA GLU A 50 22.40 2.61 11.56
C GLU A 50 21.74 3.19 10.29
N SER A 51 20.42 3.49 10.31
CA SER A 51 19.67 4.07 9.21
C SER A 51 18.68 5.13 9.70
N VAL A 52 18.99 6.40 9.46
CA VAL A 52 18.11 7.56 9.76
C VAL A 52 16.70 7.39 9.15
N LYS A 53 16.58 6.63 8.05
CA LYS A 53 15.31 6.39 7.35
C LYS A 53 14.37 5.44 8.09
N ALA A 54 14.89 4.50 8.87
CA ALA A 54 14.07 3.47 9.52
C ALA A 54 13.26 4.05 10.71
N GLY A 55 13.82 4.97 11.50
CA GLY A 55 13.08 5.67 12.54
C GLY A 55 11.87 6.43 12.01
N ALA A 56 12.05 7.14 10.90
CA ALA A 56 10.96 7.89 10.26
C ALA A 56 9.82 6.98 9.77
N VAL A 57 10.11 5.76 9.30
CA VAL A 57 9.09 4.79 8.86
C VAL A 57 8.20 4.37 10.03
N PHE A 58 8.77 4.02 11.19
CA PHE A 58 7.98 3.67 12.37
C PHE A 58 7.15 4.86 12.89
N GLU A 59 7.71 6.06 12.86
CA GLU A 59 7.00 7.27 13.31
C GLU A 59 5.80 7.57 12.41
N ILE A 60 5.97 7.59 11.10
CA ILE A 60 4.86 7.80 10.14
C ILE A 60 3.81 6.70 10.29
N ALA A 61 4.22 5.44 10.43
CA ALA A 61 3.33 4.31 10.62
C ALA A 61 2.51 4.44 11.92
N SER A 62 3.13 4.92 12.99
CA SER A 62 2.49 5.19 14.28
C SER A 62 1.37 6.24 14.14
N TYR A 63 1.62 7.35 13.42
CA TYR A 63 0.60 8.36 13.15
C TYR A 63 -0.54 7.82 12.28
N LEU A 64 -0.23 7.04 11.25
CA LEU A 64 -1.26 6.38 10.42
C LEU A 64 -2.10 5.42 11.25
N LEU A 65 -1.49 4.65 12.13
CA LEU A 65 -2.21 3.72 13.01
C LEU A 65 -3.11 4.47 14.01
N VAL A 66 -2.65 5.59 14.57
CA VAL A 66 -3.51 6.47 15.40
C VAL A 66 -4.70 6.97 14.59
N ALA A 67 -4.50 7.38 13.33
CA ALA A 67 -5.59 7.82 12.47
C ALA A 67 -6.60 6.68 12.18
N ILE A 68 -6.13 5.45 11.93
CA ILE A 68 -7.00 4.28 11.77
C ILE A 68 -7.86 4.05 13.01
N VAL A 69 -7.21 3.98 14.16
CA VAL A 69 -7.87 3.77 15.47
C VAL A 69 -8.86 4.89 15.77
N PHE A 70 -8.50 6.13 15.51
CA PHE A 70 -9.36 7.29 15.67
C PHE A 70 -10.66 7.16 14.87
N PHE A 71 -10.58 6.91 13.56
CA PHE A 71 -11.77 6.75 12.73
C PHE A 71 -12.59 5.55 13.16
N PHE A 72 -11.96 4.44 13.51
CA PHE A 72 -12.65 3.23 13.93
C PHE A 72 -13.42 3.42 15.24
N VAL A 73 -12.77 3.98 16.27
CA VAL A 73 -13.38 4.20 17.58
C VAL A 73 -14.52 5.22 17.52
N LEU A 74 -14.32 6.34 16.81
CA LEU A 74 -15.38 7.33 16.64
C LEU A 74 -16.58 6.79 15.85
N TYR A 75 -16.32 5.97 14.83
CA TYR A 75 -17.38 5.32 14.08
C TYR A 75 -18.14 4.28 14.90
N ALA A 76 -17.43 3.46 15.67
CA ALA A 76 -18.02 2.48 16.59
C ALA A 76 -18.89 3.18 17.66
N ASN A 77 -18.40 4.29 18.24
CA ASN A 77 -19.17 5.12 19.16
C ASN A 77 -20.43 5.71 18.50
N GLN A 78 -20.32 6.22 17.28
CA GLN A 78 -21.49 6.74 16.55
C GLN A 78 -22.57 5.67 16.36
N LEU A 79 -22.18 4.45 15.98
CA LEU A 79 -23.10 3.33 15.84
C LEU A 79 -23.74 2.93 17.19
N PHE A 80 -22.93 2.91 18.25
CA PHE A 80 -23.38 2.64 19.59
C PHE A 80 -24.44 3.65 20.07
N LEU A 81 -24.17 4.94 19.91
CA LEU A 81 -25.10 6.01 20.27
C LEU A 81 -26.41 5.92 19.47
N LYS A 82 -26.31 5.66 18.16
CA LYS A 82 -27.48 5.52 17.29
C LYS A 82 -28.38 4.34 17.68
N ARG A 83 -27.81 3.21 18.11
CA ARG A 83 -28.56 2.06 18.59
C ARG A 83 -29.31 2.35 19.89
N ARG A 84 -28.74 3.16 20.76
CA ARG A 84 -29.30 3.52 22.07
C ARG A 84 -30.21 4.76 22.06
N SER A 85 -30.44 5.35 20.89
CA SER A 85 -31.24 6.59 20.77
C SER A 85 -32.62 6.49 21.43
N LYS A 86 -33.31 5.35 21.28
CA LYS A 86 -34.63 5.11 21.92
C LYS A 86 -34.54 5.10 23.45
N GLU A 87 -33.49 4.52 24.04
CA GLU A 87 -33.27 4.53 25.49
C GLU A 87 -33.05 5.96 25.97
N PHE A 88 -32.27 6.77 25.26
CA PHE A 88 -32.07 8.20 25.63
C PHE A 88 -33.36 9.00 25.54
N GLY A 89 -34.21 8.71 24.55
CA GLY A 89 -35.54 9.30 24.47
C GLY A 89 -36.42 8.92 25.64
N LEU A 90 -36.44 7.65 26.04
CA LEU A 90 -37.15 7.17 27.21
C LEU A 90 -36.68 7.81 28.50
N TYR A 91 -35.35 7.96 28.69
CA TYR A 91 -34.79 8.66 29.85
C TYR A 91 -35.22 10.13 29.93
N GLN A 92 -35.31 10.82 28.80
CA GLN A 92 -35.80 12.20 28.76
C GLN A 92 -37.31 12.29 29.07
N LEU A 93 -38.13 11.29 28.62
CA LEU A 93 -39.56 11.23 28.97
C LEU A 93 -39.80 11.04 30.47
N ILE A 94 -38.97 10.25 31.12
CA ILE A 94 -39.03 10.01 32.59
C ILE A 94 -38.47 11.22 33.40
N GLY A 95 -38.02 12.29 32.68
CA GLY A 95 -37.57 13.54 33.32
C GLY A 95 -36.07 13.64 33.58
N LEU A 96 -35.25 12.75 33.02
CA LEU A 96 -33.79 12.89 33.09
C LEU A 96 -33.30 14.02 32.16
N SER A 97 -32.62 14.99 32.73
CA SER A 97 -32.03 16.08 31.96
C SER A 97 -30.86 15.64 31.11
N LYS A 98 -30.62 16.32 29.97
CA LYS A 98 -29.50 16.02 29.03
C LYS A 98 -28.13 15.93 29.73
N PRO A 99 -27.77 16.82 30.69
CA PRO A 99 -26.52 16.67 31.46
C PRO A 99 -26.44 15.40 32.30
N ARG A 100 -27.57 14.91 32.85
CA ARG A 100 -27.59 13.65 33.59
C ARG A 100 -27.38 12.44 32.66
N ILE A 101 -27.95 12.47 31.48
CA ILE A 101 -27.73 11.44 30.46
C ILE A 101 -26.27 11.46 29.99
N ALA A 102 -25.69 12.64 29.74
CA ALA A 102 -24.27 12.76 29.39
C ALA A 102 -23.33 12.21 30.48
N ARG A 103 -23.64 12.47 31.76
CA ARG A 103 -22.89 11.93 32.91
C ARG A 103 -23.03 10.39 32.98
N MET A 104 -24.22 9.86 32.70
CA MET A 104 -24.44 8.41 32.61
C MET A 104 -23.57 7.76 31.52
N LEU A 105 -23.56 8.35 30.35
CA LEU A 105 -22.71 7.90 29.23
C LEU A 105 -21.23 7.98 29.58
N PHE A 106 -20.79 9.03 30.26
CA PHE A 106 -19.42 9.15 30.75
C PHE A 106 -19.03 7.96 31.63
N LEU A 107 -19.85 7.63 32.63
CA LEU A 107 -19.60 6.53 33.57
C LEU A 107 -19.57 5.16 32.85
N GLU A 108 -20.53 4.92 31.96
CA GLU A 108 -20.58 3.69 31.17
C GLU A 108 -19.33 3.52 30.30
N ASN A 109 -19.01 4.58 29.53
CA ASN A 109 -17.86 4.57 28.65
C ASN A 109 -16.55 4.46 29.41
N SER A 110 -16.40 5.14 30.58
CA SER A 110 -15.18 5.04 31.39
C SER A 110 -14.88 3.60 31.83
N VAL A 111 -15.91 2.87 32.27
CA VAL A 111 -15.76 1.47 32.68
C VAL A 111 -15.29 0.61 31.48
N LEU A 112 -15.96 0.74 30.35
CA LEU A 112 -15.60 -0.01 29.12
C LEU A 112 -14.19 0.33 28.63
N TRP A 113 -13.81 1.60 28.71
CA TRP A 113 -12.47 2.06 28.29
C TRP A 113 -11.37 1.51 29.17
N VAL A 114 -11.50 1.61 30.47
CA VAL A 114 -10.50 1.08 31.41
C VAL A 114 -10.32 -0.43 31.21
N LEU A 115 -11.42 -1.18 31.10
CA LEU A 115 -11.36 -2.62 30.83
C LEU A 115 -10.77 -2.94 29.47
N ALA A 116 -11.18 -2.21 28.42
CA ALA A 116 -10.67 -2.44 27.07
C ALA A 116 -9.19 -2.14 26.93
N ILE A 117 -8.70 -1.05 27.56
CA ILE A 117 -7.28 -0.71 27.55
C ILE A 117 -6.47 -1.73 28.35
N ALA A 118 -6.92 -2.11 29.56
CA ALA A 118 -6.19 -3.07 30.37
C ALA A 118 -6.05 -4.44 29.68
N ILE A 119 -7.16 -4.97 29.16
CA ILE A 119 -7.17 -6.24 28.44
C ILE A 119 -6.45 -6.08 27.09
N GLY A 120 -6.65 -4.96 26.40
CA GLY A 120 -6.03 -4.66 25.10
C GLY A 120 -4.51 -4.59 25.18
N ILE A 121 -3.96 -3.92 26.19
CA ILE A 121 -2.50 -3.88 26.45
C ILE A 121 -1.98 -5.29 26.74
N SER A 122 -2.68 -6.07 27.58
CA SER A 122 -2.27 -7.44 27.91
C SER A 122 -2.28 -8.36 26.68
N CYS A 123 -3.36 -8.33 25.90
CA CYS A 123 -3.45 -9.06 24.64
C CYS A 123 -2.44 -8.57 23.61
N GLY A 124 -2.30 -7.24 23.48
CA GLY A 124 -1.35 -6.62 22.57
C GLY A 124 0.09 -7.01 22.86
N PHE A 125 0.47 -7.14 24.14
CA PHE A 125 1.77 -7.67 24.54
C PHE A 125 1.99 -9.11 24.09
N ILE A 126 0.99 -9.98 24.24
CA ILE A 126 1.06 -11.36 23.76
C ILE A 126 1.19 -11.40 22.23
N PHE A 127 0.37 -10.63 21.53
CA PHE A 127 0.42 -10.55 20.07
C PHE A 127 1.70 -9.89 19.55
N SER A 128 2.33 -8.99 20.31
CA SER A 128 3.60 -8.37 19.90
C SER A 128 4.70 -9.40 19.66
N ARG A 129 4.69 -10.53 20.40
CA ARG A 129 5.59 -11.66 20.15
C ARG A 129 5.40 -12.28 18.77
N PHE A 130 4.15 -12.48 18.38
CA PHE A 130 3.84 -12.99 17.05
C PHE A 130 4.32 -12.03 15.96
N PHE A 131 4.07 -10.73 16.12
CA PHE A 131 4.53 -9.72 15.16
C PHE A 131 6.06 -9.58 15.15
N ALA A 132 6.73 -9.73 16.30
CA ALA A 132 8.19 -9.73 16.36
C ALA A 132 8.80 -10.93 15.61
N LEU A 133 8.22 -12.13 15.77
CA LEU A 133 8.65 -13.32 15.01
C LEU A 133 8.40 -13.16 13.51
N LEU A 134 7.26 -12.58 13.13
CA LEU A 134 6.96 -12.27 11.74
C LEU A 134 7.95 -11.24 11.17
N PHE A 135 8.28 -10.21 11.94
CA PHE A 135 9.27 -9.21 11.57
C PHE A 135 10.64 -9.85 11.31
N LEU A 136 11.16 -10.68 12.23
CA LEU A 136 12.42 -11.40 12.05
C LEU A 136 12.41 -12.27 10.80
N LYS A 137 11.31 -12.99 10.57
CA LYS A 137 11.17 -13.84 9.38
C LYS A 137 11.16 -13.03 8.08
N VAL A 138 10.49 -11.88 8.09
CA VAL A 138 10.42 -10.97 6.92
C VAL A 138 11.75 -10.28 6.68
N THR A 139 12.53 -9.97 7.71
CA THR A 139 13.84 -9.29 7.59
C THR A 139 15.01 -10.27 7.43
N HIS A 140 14.77 -11.59 7.41
CA HIS A 140 15.79 -12.64 7.34
C HIS A 140 16.89 -12.50 8.44
N MET A 141 16.52 -12.04 9.62
CA MET A 141 17.45 -11.83 10.71
C MET A 141 17.45 -13.00 11.68
N GLU A 142 18.62 -13.58 11.93
CA GLU A 142 18.81 -14.68 12.90
C GLU A 142 18.91 -14.19 14.36
N ARG A 143 18.60 -12.93 14.64
CA ARG A 143 18.72 -12.36 15.99
C ARG A 143 17.48 -12.69 16.83
N VAL A 144 17.70 -13.03 18.09
CA VAL A 144 16.63 -13.23 19.06
C VAL A 144 16.15 -11.85 19.54
N ILE A 145 14.91 -11.49 19.20
CA ILE A 145 14.26 -10.33 19.79
C ILE A 145 13.74 -10.71 21.17
N SER A 146 14.37 -10.18 22.22
CA SER A 146 13.81 -10.26 23.56
C SER A 146 12.63 -9.29 23.70
N LEU A 147 11.45 -9.81 23.99
CA LEU A 147 10.31 -8.96 24.29
C LEU A 147 10.53 -8.28 25.63
N GLN A 148 10.63 -6.98 25.59
CA GLN A 148 10.67 -6.15 26.80
C GLN A 148 9.38 -5.37 26.93
N PHE A 149 8.78 -5.40 28.10
CA PHE A 149 7.64 -4.55 28.44
C PHE A 149 8.15 -3.14 28.68
N THR A 150 8.03 -2.27 27.70
CA THR A 150 8.57 -0.92 27.77
C THR A 150 7.54 0.01 28.41
N THR A 151 7.91 0.69 29.48
CA THR A 151 7.06 1.68 30.14
C THR A 151 6.66 2.80 29.19
N HIS A 152 7.54 3.18 28.26
CA HIS A 152 7.27 4.17 27.23
C HIS A 152 6.06 3.80 26.36
N SER A 153 6.01 2.58 25.81
CA SER A 153 4.89 2.09 24.98
C SER A 153 3.56 2.09 25.75
N VAL A 154 3.59 1.75 27.06
CA VAL A 154 2.39 1.78 27.92
C VAL A 154 1.89 3.20 28.11
N VAL A 155 2.78 4.11 28.51
CA VAL A 155 2.44 5.52 28.77
C VAL A 155 1.91 6.19 27.49
N GLN A 156 2.60 6.01 26.37
CA GLN A 156 2.18 6.55 25.08
C GLN A 156 0.80 6.01 24.65
N SER A 157 0.57 4.70 24.81
CA SER A 157 -0.75 4.10 24.54
C SER A 157 -1.83 4.71 25.40
N ILE A 158 -1.60 4.84 26.71
CA ILE A 158 -2.57 5.43 27.64
C ILE A 158 -2.87 6.88 27.25
N ILE A 159 -1.87 7.68 26.91
CA ILE A 159 -2.06 9.08 26.49
C ILE A 159 -2.93 9.16 25.23
N VAL A 160 -2.60 8.39 24.18
CA VAL A 160 -3.38 8.37 22.93
C VAL A 160 -4.83 7.96 23.20
N PHE A 161 -5.03 6.92 24.01
CA PHE A 161 -6.38 6.46 24.33
C PHE A 161 -7.15 7.42 25.25
N ILE A 162 -6.51 8.18 26.14
CA ILE A 162 -7.15 9.26 26.91
C ILE A 162 -7.63 10.37 25.96
N VAL A 163 -6.82 10.79 25.00
CA VAL A 163 -7.20 11.80 24.00
C VAL A 163 -8.40 11.31 23.17
N LEU A 164 -8.34 10.05 22.70
CA LEU A 164 -9.45 9.43 21.97
C LEU A 164 -10.72 9.35 22.81
N PHE A 165 -10.61 9.01 24.11
CA PHE A 165 -11.75 9.02 25.04
C PHE A 165 -12.37 10.40 25.17
N ALA A 166 -11.56 11.45 25.31
CA ALA A 166 -12.06 12.82 25.39
C ALA A 166 -12.82 13.22 24.11
N LEU A 167 -12.27 12.92 22.94
CA LEU A 167 -12.92 13.20 21.64
C LEU A 167 -14.23 12.43 21.47
N MET A 168 -14.24 11.15 21.83
CA MET A 168 -15.43 10.31 21.84
C MET A 168 -16.49 10.82 22.81
N TYR A 169 -16.09 11.28 23.99
CA TYR A 169 -17.02 11.87 24.94
C TYR A 169 -17.64 13.16 24.42
N VAL A 170 -16.85 14.04 23.82
CA VAL A 170 -17.35 15.25 23.13
C VAL A 170 -18.35 14.89 22.04
N GLN A 171 -18.08 13.86 21.22
CA GLN A 171 -19.01 13.34 20.22
C GLN A 171 -20.32 12.87 20.86
N SER A 172 -20.25 12.14 21.99
CA SER A 172 -21.40 11.59 22.71
C SER A 172 -22.26 12.70 23.32
N VAL A 173 -21.64 13.70 23.96
CA VAL A 173 -22.33 14.89 24.48
C VAL A 173 -23.00 15.65 23.34
N GLY A 174 -22.26 15.91 22.24
CA GLY A 174 -22.80 16.59 21.06
C GLY A 174 -24.03 15.87 20.48
N TYR A 175 -23.99 14.52 20.45
CA TYR A 175 -25.13 13.71 19.99
C TYR A 175 -26.36 13.93 20.89
N VAL A 176 -26.23 13.84 22.21
CA VAL A 176 -27.33 14.03 23.18
C VAL A 176 -27.89 15.45 23.13
N TRP A 177 -27.03 16.47 22.99
CA TRP A 177 -27.48 17.89 22.98
C TRP A 177 -28.21 18.26 21.68
N ARG A 178 -27.76 17.74 20.54
CA ARG A 178 -28.36 18.02 19.22
C ARG A 178 -29.64 17.23 18.98
N SER A 179 -29.86 16.10 19.68
CA SER A 179 -31.04 15.27 19.49
C SER A 179 -32.27 15.87 20.15
N LYS A 180 -33.34 16.03 19.35
CA LYS A 180 -34.67 16.39 19.87
C LYS A 180 -35.35 15.10 20.36
N LEU A 181 -36.22 15.22 21.36
CA LEU A 181 -36.92 14.09 21.96
C LEU A 181 -37.68 13.26 20.89
N ILE A 182 -38.38 13.92 19.99
CA ILE A 182 -39.13 13.31 18.90
C ILE A 182 -38.18 12.59 17.91
N ASP A 183 -36.98 13.15 17.68
CA ASP A 183 -35.96 12.56 16.82
C ASP A 183 -35.37 11.29 17.40
N LEU A 184 -35.26 11.19 18.73
CA LEU A 184 -34.74 10.02 19.43
C LEU A 184 -35.68 8.81 19.32
N PHE A 185 -37.00 9.03 19.40
CA PHE A 185 -37.99 7.97 19.16
C PHE A 185 -38.09 7.54 17.70
N HIS A 186 -37.96 8.48 16.79
CA HIS A 186 -38.02 8.23 15.36
C HIS A 186 -36.65 7.93 14.73
N ALA A 187 -35.55 7.98 15.48
CA ALA A 187 -34.20 7.76 14.95
C ALA A 187 -34.04 6.38 14.28
N ALA A 188 -34.79 5.37 14.76
CA ALA A 188 -34.88 4.06 14.11
C ALA A 188 -35.83 4.05 12.91
N ASN A 189 -36.82 4.96 12.86
CA ASN A 189 -37.90 5.01 11.86
C ASN A 189 -37.76 6.20 10.90
N LYS A 190 -36.73 7.02 10.98
CA LYS A 190 -36.42 8.12 10.02
C LYS A 190 -36.19 7.62 8.57
N THR A 191 -36.67 6.45 8.26
CA THR A 191 -36.62 5.84 6.93
C THR A 191 -37.65 6.44 5.97
N GLU A 192 -38.63 7.18 6.49
CA GLU A 192 -39.72 7.74 5.68
C GLU A 192 -39.47 9.22 5.30
N GLN A 193 -38.29 9.55 4.82
CA GLN A 193 -38.20 10.73 3.98
C GLN A 193 -38.85 10.35 2.63
N ARG A 194 -39.96 11.02 2.26
CA ARG A 194 -40.57 10.92 0.92
C ARG A 194 -39.46 10.85 -0.12
N VAL A 195 -39.53 9.86 -1.01
CA VAL A 195 -38.66 9.79 -2.18
C VAL A 195 -38.79 11.13 -2.90
N LYS A 196 -37.80 11.99 -2.76
CA LYS A 196 -37.80 13.22 -3.55
C LYS A 196 -37.77 12.82 -5.00
N LYS A 197 -38.71 13.35 -5.77
CA LYS A 197 -38.71 13.20 -7.23
C LYS A 197 -37.30 13.47 -7.77
N TRP A 198 -36.96 12.78 -8.83
CA TRP A 198 -35.71 12.96 -9.56
C TRP A 198 -35.41 14.47 -9.70
N SER A 199 -34.28 14.91 -9.21
CA SER A 199 -33.85 16.32 -9.28
C SER A 199 -32.64 16.42 -10.19
N LEU A 200 -32.71 17.30 -11.17
CA LEU A 200 -31.61 17.64 -12.07
C LEU A 200 -30.35 17.96 -11.26
N PHE A 201 -30.51 18.69 -10.16
CA PHE A 201 -29.37 18.98 -9.21
C PHE A 201 -28.68 17.73 -8.67
N SER A 202 -29.44 16.68 -8.31
CA SER A 202 -28.85 15.42 -7.85
C SER A 202 -28.03 14.74 -8.95
N THR A 203 -28.51 14.80 -10.19
CA THR A 203 -27.79 14.20 -11.32
C THR A 203 -26.50 14.97 -11.64
N VAL A 204 -26.59 16.30 -11.67
CA VAL A 204 -25.43 17.17 -11.90
C VAL A 204 -24.38 16.97 -10.81
N MET A 205 -24.76 16.97 -9.53
CA MET A 205 -23.84 16.70 -8.42
C MET A 205 -23.21 15.30 -8.50
N GLY A 206 -23.96 14.31 -8.93
CA GLY A 206 -23.46 12.96 -9.16
C GLY A 206 -22.43 12.89 -10.29
N LEU A 207 -22.69 13.58 -11.39
CA LEU A 207 -21.75 13.68 -12.53
C LEU A 207 -20.45 14.43 -12.13
N ILE A 208 -20.59 15.52 -11.36
CA ILE A 208 -19.42 16.23 -10.78
C ILE A 208 -18.59 15.27 -9.92
N GLY A 209 -19.24 14.41 -9.11
CA GLY A 209 -18.52 13.42 -8.30
C GLY A 209 -17.70 12.45 -9.15
N ILE A 210 -18.29 11.93 -10.24
CA ILE A 210 -17.57 11.05 -11.18
C ILE A 210 -16.43 11.81 -11.88
N ALA A 211 -16.69 13.02 -12.35
CA ALA A 211 -15.68 13.86 -13.01
C ALA A 211 -14.48 14.16 -12.10
N LEU A 212 -14.73 14.45 -10.81
CA LEU A 212 -13.68 14.65 -9.82
C LEU A 212 -12.84 13.39 -9.58
N MET A 213 -13.46 12.21 -9.55
CA MET A 213 -12.73 10.95 -9.42
C MET A 213 -11.84 10.71 -10.65
N ILE A 214 -12.38 10.87 -11.86
CA ILE A 214 -11.63 10.72 -13.12
C ILE A 214 -10.50 11.73 -13.18
N PHE A 215 -10.74 12.99 -12.80
CA PHE A 215 -9.70 14.02 -12.72
C PHE A 215 -8.58 13.60 -11.75
N GLY A 216 -8.91 13.12 -10.56
CA GLY A 216 -7.95 12.62 -9.58
C GLY A 216 -7.12 11.45 -10.13
N TYR A 217 -7.74 10.49 -10.82
CA TYR A 217 -7.05 9.36 -11.44
C TYR A 217 -6.09 9.81 -12.56
N TYR A 218 -6.55 10.72 -13.42
CA TYR A 218 -5.69 11.30 -14.46
C TYR A 218 -4.48 12.01 -13.86
N ARG A 219 -4.69 12.86 -12.84
CA ARG A 219 -3.60 13.56 -12.16
C ARG A 219 -2.66 12.61 -11.43
N ALA A 220 -3.15 11.48 -10.90
CA ALA A 220 -2.32 10.46 -10.28
C ALA A 220 -1.38 9.78 -11.30
N THR A 221 -1.86 9.49 -12.52
CA THR A 221 -1.03 8.83 -13.55
C THR A 221 0.12 9.70 -14.06
N ILE A 222 -0.01 11.02 -13.98
CA ILE A 222 1.02 11.97 -14.45
C ILE A 222 1.81 12.61 -13.30
N LEU A 223 1.59 12.17 -12.06
CA LEU A 223 2.16 12.80 -10.86
C LEU A 223 3.70 12.86 -10.90
N PHE A 224 4.33 11.78 -11.33
CA PHE A 224 5.78 11.65 -11.42
C PHE A 224 6.31 11.71 -12.86
N THR A 225 5.47 12.06 -13.85
CA THR A 225 5.96 12.31 -15.21
C THR A 225 6.77 13.59 -15.19
N MET A 226 8.08 13.49 -15.37
CA MET A 226 9.01 14.63 -15.33
C MET A 226 8.84 15.48 -16.59
N SER A 227 7.82 16.30 -16.63
CA SER A 227 7.67 17.35 -17.64
C SER A 227 8.14 18.73 -17.15
N GLU A 228 8.34 18.90 -15.85
CA GLU A 228 8.74 20.15 -15.21
C GLU A 228 9.51 19.86 -13.91
N ALA A 229 10.46 20.71 -13.55
CA ALA A 229 11.11 20.66 -12.25
C ALA A 229 10.08 20.99 -11.15
N VAL A 230 9.58 19.98 -10.46
CA VAL A 230 8.55 20.13 -9.43
C VAL A 230 9.20 20.30 -8.06
N THR A 231 8.90 21.41 -7.39
CA THR A 231 9.34 21.62 -6.01
C THR A 231 8.61 20.65 -5.06
N MET A 232 9.21 20.34 -3.91
CA MET A 232 8.58 19.47 -2.90
C MET A 232 7.20 20.01 -2.46
N ASN A 233 7.05 21.32 -2.31
CA ASN A 233 5.77 21.94 -1.93
C ASN A 233 4.70 21.74 -3.02
N GLU A 234 5.09 21.85 -4.28
CA GLU A 234 4.18 21.63 -5.39
C GLU A 234 3.77 20.15 -5.50
N LEU A 235 4.70 19.22 -5.29
CA LEU A 235 4.41 17.79 -5.24
C LEU A 235 3.39 17.49 -4.14
N LEU A 236 3.59 18.00 -2.93
CA LEU A 236 2.66 17.82 -1.81
C LEU A 236 1.28 18.43 -2.12
N PHE A 237 1.23 19.60 -2.77
CA PHE A 237 -0.03 20.20 -3.20
C PHE A 237 -0.74 19.35 -4.25
N ARG A 238 -0.03 18.85 -5.26
CA ARG A 238 -0.60 17.95 -6.29
C ARG A 238 -1.13 16.65 -5.66
N MET A 239 -0.40 16.05 -4.73
CA MET A 239 -0.86 14.88 -3.97
C MET A 239 -2.13 15.18 -3.14
N GLY A 240 -2.15 16.32 -2.43
CA GLY A 240 -3.33 16.77 -1.69
C GLY A 240 -4.56 16.99 -2.57
N LEU A 241 -4.38 17.55 -3.76
CA LEU A 241 -5.44 17.75 -4.75
C LEU A 241 -6.01 16.42 -5.27
N ILE A 242 -5.14 15.42 -5.53
CA ILE A 242 -5.55 14.07 -5.93
C ILE A 242 -6.39 13.42 -4.83
N LEU A 243 -5.91 13.44 -3.60
CA LEU A 243 -6.62 12.87 -2.45
C LEU A 243 -7.97 13.56 -2.23
N PHE A 244 -7.99 14.89 -2.24
CA PHE A 244 -9.24 15.67 -2.09
C PHE A 244 -10.24 15.33 -3.20
N SER A 245 -9.81 15.35 -4.46
CA SER A 245 -10.71 15.11 -5.60
C SER A 245 -11.28 13.68 -5.59
N THR A 246 -10.48 12.67 -5.26
CA THR A 246 -10.93 11.27 -5.21
C THR A 246 -11.86 11.01 -4.02
N ILE A 247 -11.51 11.48 -2.82
CA ILE A 247 -12.32 11.27 -1.61
C ILE A 247 -13.64 12.07 -1.69
N PHE A 248 -13.56 13.34 -2.05
CA PHE A 248 -14.75 14.19 -2.18
C PHE A 248 -15.63 13.77 -3.37
N GLY A 249 -15.01 13.35 -4.47
CA GLY A 249 -15.70 12.75 -5.61
C GLY A 249 -16.48 11.50 -5.22
N SER A 250 -15.87 10.60 -4.43
CA SER A 250 -16.52 9.41 -3.88
C SER A 250 -17.69 9.76 -2.96
N PHE A 251 -17.53 10.79 -2.13
CA PHE A 251 -18.64 11.27 -1.28
C PHE A 251 -19.84 11.75 -2.11
N LEU A 252 -19.60 12.53 -3.15
CA LEU A 252 -20.66 12.99 -4.05
C LEU A 252 -21.28 11.81 -4.81
N PHE A 253 -20.47 10.84 -5.25
CA PHE A 253 -20.93 9.63 -5.90
C PHE A 253 -21.92 8.85 -5.01
N PHE A 254 -21.52 8.51 -3.78
CA PHE A 254 -22.41 7.80 -2.86
C PHE A 254 -23.64 8.60 -2.48
N ARG A 255 -23.51 9.91 -2.33
CA ARG A 255 -24.63 10.77 -1.90
C ARG A 255 -25.68 10.98 -2.98
N TYR A 256 -25.28 11.04 -4.25
CA TYR A 256 -26.14 11.44 -5.35
C TYR A 256 -26.25 10.39 -6.46
N THR A 257 -25.15 9.84 -6.95
CA THR A 257 -25.13 8.95 -8.11
C THR A 257 -25.84 7.64 -7.82
N VAL A 258 -25.52 6.98 -6.69
CA VAL A 258 -26.11 5.69 -6.34
C VAL A 258 -27.62 5.77 -6.19
N ALA A 259 -28.14 6.83 -5.54
CA ALA A 259 -29.57 7.05 -5.42
C ALA A 259 -30.24 7.32 -6.78
N THR A 260 -29.57 8.05 -7.68
CA THR A 260 -30.05 8.34 -9.03
C THR A 260 -30.14 7.06 -9.88
N ILE A 261 -29.10 6.21 -9.82
CA ILE A 261 -29.05 4.90 -10.50
C ILE A 261 -30.19 4.00 -9.99
N ALA A 262 -30.35 3.89 -8.66
CA ALA A 262 -31.41 3.08 -8.06
C ALA A 262 -32.83 3.54 -8.52
N ASN A 263 -33.05 4.86 -8.58
CA ASN A 263 -34.28 5.44 -9.11
C ASN A 263 -34.49 5.14 -10.61
N PHE A 264 -33.43 5.20 -11.41
CA PHE A 264 -33.46 4.89 -12.84
C PHE A 264 -33.81 3.42 -13.09
N ILE A 265 -33.18 2.49 -12.35
CA ILE A 265 -33.45 1.05 -12.43
C ILE A 265 -34.94 0.79 -12.09
N ARG A 266 -35.47 1.42 -11.01
CA ARG A 266 -36.89 1.32 -10.64
C ARG A 266 -37.81 1.81 -11.73
N LYS A 267 -37.51 2.97 -12.34
CA LYS A 267 -38.33 3.57 -13.39
C LYS A 267 -38.34 2.70 -14.66
N ARG A 268 -37.20 2.12 -15.03
CA ARG A 268 -37.07 1.24 -16.21
C ARG A 268 -37.92 -0.05 -16.09
N ARG A 269 -38.15 -0.53 -14.86
CA ARG A 269 -38.94 -1.73 -14.58
C ARG A 269 -40.48 -1.45 -14.52
N ASN A 270 -40.92 -0.25 -14.85
CA ASN A 270 -42.34 0.13 -14.96
C ASN A 270 -43.24 -0.28 -13.77
N GLY A 271 -42.67 -0.31 -12.55
CA GLY A 271 -43.36 -0.70 -11.32
C GLY A 271 -43.45 -2.21 -11.07
N HIS A 272 -43.03 -3.07 -12.00
CA HIS A 272 -42.88 -4.51 -11.78
C HIS A 272 -41.63 -4.81 -10.94
N VAL A 273 -41.75 -4.65 -9.62
CA VAL A 273 -40.66 -4.88 -8.66
C VAL A 273 -40.95 -6.16 -7.88
N THR A 274 -40.00 -7.07 -7.87
CA THR A 274 -40.09 -8.25 -7.01
C THR A 274 -39.87 -7.85 -5.55
N VAL A 275 -40.28 -8.70 -4.59
CA VAL A 275 -40.02 -8.47 -3.17
C VAL A 275 -38.51 -8.31 -2.90
N GLY A 276 -37.69 -9.10 -3.59
CA GLY A 276 -36.23 -8.94 -3.54
C GLY A 276 -35.77 -7.55 -3.94
N ASP A 277 -36.32 -7.00 -5.03
CA ASP A 277 -35.99 -5.64 -5.48
C ASP A 277 -36.46 -4.57 -4.48
N VAL A 278 -37.63 -4.74 -3.86
CA VAL A 278 -38.11 -3.82 -2.82
C VAL A 278 -37.22 -3.81 -1.63
N VAL A 279 -36.84 -4.97 -1.13
CA VAL A 279 -35.91 -5.13 0.02
C VAL A 279 -34.51 -4.56 -0.29
N ALA A 280 -34.04 -4.70 -1.54
CA ALA A 280 -32.72 -4.21 -1.95
C ALA A 280 -32.71 -2.71 -2.27
N LEU A 281 -33.61 -2.23 -3.14
CA LEU A 281 -33.56 -0.87 -3.70
C LEU A 281 -34.15 0.19 -2.75
N THR A 282 -35.16 -0.14 -1.94
CA THR A 282 -35.80 0.84 -1.06
C THR A 282 -34.82 1.46 -0.04
N PRO A 283 -34.04 0.67 0.69
CA PRO A 283 -33.03 1.24 1.59
C PRO A 283 -31.98 2.09 0.85
N MET A 284 -31.61 1.69 -0.38
CA MET A 284 -30.65 2.44 -1.19
C MET A 284 -31.18 3.82 -1.57
N MET A 285 -32.44 3.92 -2.01
CA MET A 285 -33.04 5.20 -2.40
C MET A 285 -33.22 6.15 -1.21
N HIS A 286 -33.55 5.62 -0.02
CA HIS A 286 -33.91 6.42 1.14
C HIS A 286 -32.72 6.72 2.06
N ARG A 287 -31.80 5.75 2.25
CA ARG A 287 -30.70 5.84 3.25
C ARG A 287 -29.36 6.29 2.67
N MET A 288 -29.19 6.34 1.33
CA MET A 288 -27.90 6.66 0.73
C MET A 288 -27.35 8.03 1.16
N LYS A 289 -28.20 9.04 1.27
CA LYS A 289 -27.75 10.36 1.74
C LYS A 289 -27.16 10.34 3.14
N SER A 290 -27.74 9.55 4.05
CA SER A 290 -27.27 9.42 5.43
C SER A 290 -26.08 8.44 5.56
N SER A 291 -25.94 7.52 4.63
CA SER A 291 -24.87 6.50 4.61
C SER A 291 -23.66 6.90 3.75
N ALA A 292 -23.76 7.99 2.97
CA ALA A 292 -22.71 8.39 2.03
C ALA A 292 -21.34 8.56 2.70
N LEU A 293 -21.29 9.25 3.83
CA LEU A 293 -20.05 9.49 4.56
C LEU A 293 -19.44 8.17 5.05
N SER A 294 -20.24 7.25 5.57
CA SER A 294 -19.77 5.92 6.01
C SER A 294 -19.25 5.09 4.85
N LEU A 295 -19.94 5.11 3.69
CA LEU A 295 -19.51 4.37 2.49
C LEU A 295 -18.22 4.96 1.91
N THR A 296 -18.08 6.29 1.90
CA THR A 296 -16.84 6.97 1.50
C THR A 296 -15.70 6.57 2.42
N LEU A 297 -15.90 6.58 3.74
CA LEU A 297 -14.88 6.15 4.70
C LEU A 297 -14.45 4.69 4.44
N ILE A 298 -15.41 3.79 4.28
CA ILE A 298 -15.14 2.37 3.97
C ILE A 298 -14.33 2.27 2.67
N THR A 299 -14.74 2.97 1.61
CA THR A 299 -14.05 2.96 0.32
C THR A 299 -12.62 3.48 0.43
N THR A 300 -12.43 4.59 1.14
CA THR A 300 -11.09 5.18 1.37
C THR A 300 -10.19 4.24 2.17
N LEU A 301 -10.71 3.63 3.24
CA LEU A 301 -9.96 2.66 4.04
C LEU A 301 -9.65 1.38 3.23
N THR A 302 -10.59 0.92 2.39
CA THR A 302 -10.36 -0.18 1.44
C THR A 302 -9.24 0.14 0.47
N ALA A 303 -9.25 1.33 -0.12
CA ALA A 303 -8.21 1.78 -1.05
C ALA A 303 -6.85 1.87 -0.37
N LEU A 304 -6.78 2.41 0.84
CA LEU A 304 -5.55 2.47 1.64
C LEU A 304 -5.04 1.07 1.99
N ALA A 305 -5.93 0.16 2.40
CA ALA A 305 -5.54 -1.21 2.72
C ALA A 305 -4.92 -1.92 1.51
N ILE A 306 -5.60 -1.91 0.35
CA ILE A 306 -5.12 -2.54 -0.88
C ILE A 306 -3.84 -1.84 -1.35
N GLY A 307 -3.80 -0.50 -1.34
CA GLY A 307 -2.64 0.28 -1.77
C GLY A 307 -1.39 -0.02 -0.95
N VAL A 308 -1.50 0.04 0.38
CA VAL A 308 -0.37 -0.21 1.29
C VAL A 308 0.11 -1.67 1.22
N LEU A 309 -0.81 -2.65 1.17
CA LEU A 309 -0.45 -4.07 0.98
C LEU A 309 0.21 -4.31 -0.37
N SER A 310 -0.26 -3.65 -1.42
CA SER A 310 0.34 -3.76 -2.76
C SER A 310 1.75 -3.19 -2.78
N LEU A 311 1.97 -2.02 -2.18
CA LEU A 311 3.31 -1.43 -2.07
C LEU A 311 4.25 -2.31 -1.25
N ALA A 312 3.77 -2.94 -0.17
CA ALA A 312 4.55 -3.91 0.61
C ALA A 312 4.98 -5.10 -0.25
N TYR A 313 4.06 -5.67 -1.04
CA TYR A 313 4.37 -6.82 -1.88
C TYR A 313 5.25 -6.46 -3.10
N ILE A 314 5.04 -5.27 -3.68
CA ILE A 314 5.93 -4.73 -4.74
C ILE A 314 7.34 -4.54 -4.17
N SER A 315 7.50 -3.94 -2.99
CA SER A 315 8.80 -3.80 -2.32
C SER A 315 9.47 -5.15 -2.10
N TYR A 316 8.71 -6.16 -1.66
CA TYR A 316 9.22 -7.52 -1.49
C TYR A 316 9.71 -8.11 -2.83
N SER A 317 8.94 -7.99 -3.90
CA SER A 317 9.30 -8.50 -5.23
C SER A 317 10.47 -7.73 -5.86
N SER A 318 10.65 -6.46 -5.51
CA SER A 318 11.71 -5.61 -6.05
C SER A 318 13.10 -5.97 -5.52
N VAL A 319 13.22 -6.62 -4.37
CA VAL A 319 14.51 -7.00 -3.78
C VAL A 319 15.33 -7.87 -4.73
N LYS A 320 14.71 -8.88 -5.34
CA LYS A 320 15.37 -9.74 -6.31
C LYS A 320 15.85 -8.96 -7.54
N THR A 321 15.00 -8.13 -8.12
CA THR A 321 15.34 -7.29 -9.28
C THR A 321 16.46 -6.32 -8.94
N SER A 322 16.41 -5.68 -7.77
CA SER A 322 17.44 -4.74 -7.30
C SER A 322 18.79 -5.44 -7.10
N SER A 323 18.81 -6.66 -6.53
CA SER A 323 20.07 -7.41 -6.35
C SER A 323 20.67 -7.81 -7.70
N GLN A 324 19.85 -8.23 -8.68
CA GLN A 324 20.30 -8.55 -10.03
C GLN A 324 20.81 -7.33 -10.81
N GLN A 325 20.24 -6.16 -10.57
CA GLN A 325 20.73 -4.90 -11.14
C GLN A 325 22.03 -4.45 -10.48
N SER A 326 22.20 -4.71 -9.18
CA SER A 326 23.44 -4.40 -8.46
C SER A 326 24.58 -5.36 -8.83
N MET A 327 24.27 -6.65 -9.02
CA MET A 327 25.19 -7.69 -9.46
C MET A 327 24.44 -8.71 -10.34
N PRO A 328 24.62 -8.67 -11.68
CA PRO A 328 23.90 -9.56 -12.61
C PRO A 328 24.40 -11.00 -12.66
N TYR A 329 25.41 -11.31 -11.89
CA TYR A 329 26.03 -12.62 -11.72
C TYR A 329 26.12 -12.98 -10.22
N ASP A 330 26.35 -14.24 -9.89
CA ASP A 330 26.51 -14.63 -8.49
C ASP A 330 27.67 -13.86 -7.84
N MET A 331 28.78 -13.70 -8.59
CA MET A 331 29.98 -12.98 -8.16
C MET A 331 30.61 -12.25 -9.35
N GLY A 332 31.42 -11.22 -9.08
CA GLY A 332 32.07 -10.48 -10.14
C GLY A 332 33.38 -9.84 -9.73
N VAL A 333 34.28 -9.64 -10.69
CA VAL A 333 35.57 -8.97 -10.47
C VAL A 333 35.90 -8.02 -11.61
N PHE A 334 36.74 -7.03 -11.33
CA PHE A 334 37.27 -6.11 -12.35
C PHE A 334 38.68 -6.48 -12.80
N ASN A 335 39.00 -6.06 -14.02
CA ASN A 335 40.37 -6.07 -14.58
C ASN A 335 41.10 -7.39 -14.43
N GLY A 336 40.42 -8.52 -14.48
CA GLY A 336 41.04 -9.83 -14.39
C GLY A 336 41.59 -10.20 -12.98
N LEU A 337 41.18 -9.49 -11.92
CA LEU A 337 41.62 -9.78 -10.54
C LEU A 337 41.05 -11.10 -9.99
N GLY A 338 40.31 -11.85 -10.77
CA GLY A 338 39.65 -13.12 -10.37
C GLY A 338 40.53 -14.36 -10.53
N GLN A 339 41.77 -14.28 -11.00
CA GLN A 339 42.60 -15.49 -11.33
C GLN A 339 42.81 -16.40 -10.12
N GLU A 340 43.04 -15.85 -8.93
CA GLU A 340 43.19 -16.64 -7.70
C GLU A 340 41.88 -17.29 -7.27
N PHE A 341 40.77 -16.60 -7.47
CA PHE A 341 39.45 -17.12 -7.20
C PHE A 341 39.11 -18.28 -8.15
N GLU A 342 39.37 -18.13 -9.46
CA GLU A 342 39.19 -19.21 -10.44
C GLU A 342 40.00 -20.47 -10.12
N LYS A 343 41.28 -20.29 -9.71
CA LYS A 343 42.10 -21.40 -9.26
C LYS A 343 41.56 -22.09 -8.02
N ALA A 344 41.00 -21.31 -7.09
CA ALA A 344 40.39 -21.84 -5.88
C ALA A 344 39.11 -22.63 -6.19
N LEU A 345 38.25 -22.14 -7.07
CA LEU A 345 37.04 -22.86 -7.54
C LEU A 345 37.41 -24.18 -8.21
N SER A 346 38.40 -24.16 -9.11
CA SER A 346 38.89 -25.37 -9.82
C SER A 346 39.52 -26.39 -8.88
N LYS A 347 40.18 -25.94 -7.78
CA LYS A 347 40.78 -26.82 -6.78
C LYS A 347 39.74 -27.57 -5.94
N GLU A 348 38.61 -26.94 -5.69
CA GLU A 348 37.49 -27.50 -4.92
C GLU A 348 36.43 -28.19 -5.84
N ASP A 349 36.77 -28.38 -7.14
CA ASP A 349 35.89 -29.01 -8.16
C ASP A 349 34.50 -28.33 -8.33
N ILE A 350 34.46 -27.01 -8.09
CA ILE A 350 33.25 -26.21 -8.23
C ILE A 350 33.07 -25.79 -9.68
N ALA A 351 31.96 -26.24 -10.32
CA ALA A 351 31.66 -25.91 -11.69
C ALA A 351 31.05 -24.50 -11.81
N PHE A 352 31.59 -23.68 -12.71
CA PHE A 352 31.16 -22.31 -12.93
C PHE A 352 31.14 -21.91 -14.39
N GLU A 353 30.29 -20.95 -14.72
CA GLU A 353 30.27 -20.25 -16.01
C GLU A 353 30.91 -18.87 -15.83
N LYS A 354 31.76 -18.49 -16.79
CA LYS A 354 32.50 -17.22 -16.78
C LYS A 354 32.12 -16.38 -17.98
N ASN A 355 31.75 -15.13 -17.74
CA ASN A 355 31.46 -14.13 -18.77
C ASN A 355 32.32 -12.89 -18.57
N THR A 356 33.16 -12.57 -19.55
CA THR A 356 34.05 -11.40 -19.48
C THR A 356 33.65 -10.38 -20.51
N TYR A 357 33.51 -9.12 -20.06
CA TYR A 357 33.13 -7.97 -20.86
C TYR A 357 34.22 -6.91 -20.79
N HIS A 358 34.73 -6.51 -21.96
CA HIS A 358 35.63 -5.38 -22.08
C HIS A 358 34.87 -4.14 -22.49
N PHE A 359 35.18 -3.01 -21.93
CA PHE A 359 34.46 -1.78 -22.18
C PHE A 359 35.39 -0.57 -22.31
N LYS A 360 34.90 0.42 -23.01
CA LYS A 360 35.43 1.77 -23.10
C LYS A 360 34.37 2.76 -22.63
N THR A 361 34.78 3.90 -22.15
CA THR A 361 33.89 4.95 -21.72
C THR A 361 33.83 6.04 -22.80
N ILE A 362 32.67 6.27 -23.38
CA ILE A 362 32.46 7.17 -24.51
C ILE A 362 31.36 8.17 -24.18
N GLU A 363 31.53 9.39 -24.64
CA GLU A 363 30.54 10.44 -24.49
C GLU A 363 29.55 10.40 -25.66
N PHE A 364 28.24 10.31 -25.33
CA PHE A 364 27.17 10.32 -26.31
C PHE A 364 26.20 11.47 -26.11
N ASN A 365 25.81 12.09 -27.22
CA ASN A 365 24.65 12.95 -27.27
C ASN A 365 23.44 12.13 -27.75
N TYR A 366 22.42 12.01 -26.92
CA TYR A 366 21.22 11.20 -27.14
C TYR A 366 19.93 12.02 -27.19
N LYS A 367 20.04 13.34 -27.49
CA LYS A 367 18.94 14.29 -27.59
C LYS A 367 17.79 13.79 -28.47
N ASP A 368 18.10 13.24 -29.64
CA ASP A 368 17.10 12.85 -30.63
C ASP A 368 16.32 11.59 -30.23
N VAL A 369 16.89 10.73 -29.38
CA VAL A 369 16.21 9.52 -28.89
C VAL A 369 15.33 9.78 -27.68
N MET A 370 15.46 10.93 -26.99
CA MET A 370 14.62 11.26 -25.85
C MET A 370 13.21 11.65 -26.28
N LYS A 371 12.20 11.12 -25.55
CA LYS A 371 10.78 11.44 -25.80
C LYS A 371 10.33 12.76 -25.16
N ASN A 372 11.02 13.24 -24.11
CA ASN A 372 10.64 14.43 -23.37
C ASN A 372 11.18 15.71 -24.02
N GLU A 373 10.30 16.66 -24.31
CA GLU A 373 10.68 17.96 -24.90
C GLU A 373 11.57 18.79 -23.96
N LEU A 374 11.35 18.74 -22.66
CA LEU A 374 12.12 19.50 -21.65
C LEU A 374 13.58 19.06 -21.55
N SER A 375 13.83 17.75 -21.65
CA SER A 375 15.19 17.22 -21.64
C SER A 375 15.96 17.56 -22.91
N LYS A 376 15.29 18.03 -23.98
CA LYS A 376 15.92 18.48 -25.22
C LYS A 376 16.48 19.90 -25.18
N THR A 377 16.11 20.69 -24.18
CA THR A 377 16.50 22.13 -24.10
C THR A 377 17.80 22.37 -23.35
N GLU A 378 18.20 21.47 -22.48
CA GLU A 378 19.44 21.57 -21.70
C GLU A 378 20.48 20.57 -22.25
N GLU A 379 21.58 21.09 -22.76
CA GLU A 379 22.66 20.31 -23.38
C GLU A 379 23.32 19.35 -22.37
N GLU A 380 23.43 19.74 -21.09
CA GLU A 380 23.94 18.92 -20.01
C GLU A 380 23.08 17.69 -19.72
N LEU A 381 21.76 17.73 -20.00
CA LEU A 381 20.84 16.59 -19.80
C LEU A 381 20.79 15.64 -21.01
N THR A 382 21.36 16.04 -22.14
CA THR A 382 21.31 15.27 -23.38
C THR A 382 22.63 14.61 -23.74
N THR A 383 23.69 14.93 -23.00
CA THR A 383 25.02 14.38 -23.21
C THR A 383 25.46 13.66 -21.93
N SER A 384 25.87 12.43 -22.05
CA SER A 384 26.37 11.62 -20.91
C SER A 384 27.43 10.64 -21.36
N THR A 385 28.32 10.34 -20.45
CA THR A 385 29.31 9.31 -20.59
C THR A 385 28.68 7.95 -20.36
N MET A 386 28.85 7.04 -21.32
CA MET A 386 28.31 5.66 -21.28
C MET A 386 29.41 4.64 -21.48
N ILE A 387 29.23 3.47 -20.89
CA ILE A 387 30.04 2.30 -21.18
C ILE A 387 29.65 1.75 -22.55
N VAL A 388 30.65 1.43 -23.37
CA VAL A 388 30.49 0.80 -24.68
C VAL A 388 31.12 -0.60 -24.65
N MET A 389 30.40 -1.58 -25.12
CA MET A 389 30.81 -2.99 -25.18
C MET A 389 30.78 -3.50 -26.62
N LYS A 390 31.53 -4.59 -26.87
CA LYS A 390 31.55 -5.28 -28.16
C LYS A 390 30.32 -6.14 -28.33
N GLN A 391 29.78 -6.16 -29.56
CA GLN A 391 28.67 -7.06 -29.92
C GLN A 391 29.03 -8.52 -29.67
N SER A 392 30.23 -8.99 -30.05
CA SER A 392 30.66 -10.38 -29.91
C SER A 392 30.63 -10.89 -28.47
N GLU A 393 30.93 -10.01 -27.49
CA GLU A 393 30.89 -10.37 -26.08
C GLU A 393 29.45 -10.45 -25.53
N VAL A 394 28.57 -9.56 -25.99
CA VAL A 394 27.16 -9.54 -25.61
C VAL A 394 26.37 -10.69 -26.25
N GLN A 395 26.74 -11.11 -27.44
CA GLN A 395 26.14 -12.27 -28.13
C GLN A 395 26.27 -13.59 -27.37
N GLN A 396 27.23 -13.72 -26.46
CA GLN A 396 27.33 -14.90 -25.59
C GLN A 396 26.04 -15.12 -24.78
N LYS A 397 25.37 -14.02 -24.36
CA LYS A 397 24.12 -14.05 -23.59
C LYS A 397 22.89 -13.79 -24.49
N VAL A 398 23.00 -12.89 -25.46
CA VAL A 398 21.91 -12.52 -26.39
C VAL A 398 22.23 -13.00 -27.79
N LYS A 399 21.93 -14.28 -28.08
CA LYS A 399 22.30 -14.98 -29.32
C LYS A 399 21.81 -14.32 -30.63
N ASN A 400 20.71 -13.56 -30.56
CA ASN A 400 20.08 -12.96 -31.75
C ASN A 400 20.48 -11.50 -31.99
N LEU A 401 21.44 -10.94 -31.26
CA LEU A 401 21.90 -9.57 -31.47
C LEU A 401 22.72 -9.50 -32.77
N SER A 402 22.29 -8.71 -33.75
CA SER A 402 23.02 -8.45 -35.02
C SER A 402 22.88 -6.97 -35.31
N LEU A 403 23.98 -6.24 -35.20
CA LEU A 403 24.06 -4.81 -35.46
C LEU A 403 24.86 -4.56 -36.75
N LYS A 404 24.51 -3.50 -37.47
CA LYS A 404 25.32 -2.95 -38.57
C LYS A 404 26.26 -1.86 -38.01
N GLU A 405 27.25 -1.46 -38.78
CA GLU A 405 28.23 -0.44 -38.39
C GLU A 405 27.63 0.92 -37.98
N ASN A 406 26.43 1.22 -38.49
CA ASN A 406 25.69 2.46 -38.17
C ASN A 406 24.56 2.25 -37.15
N GLU A 407 24.53 1.11 -36.49
CA GLU A 407 23.51 0.77 -35.49
C GLU A 407 24.12 0.64 -34.09
N ILE A 408 23.33 0.96 -33.07
CA ILE A 408 23.68 0.87 -31.66
C ILE A 408 22.52 0.25 -30.88
N ALA A 409 22.81 -0.56 -29.88
CA ALA A 409 21.84 -1.09 -28.94
C ALA A 409 22.15 -0.60 -27.51
N PHE A 410 21.13 -0.29 -26.74
CA PHE A 410 21.25 0.06 -25.34
C PHE A 410 20.72 -1.07 -24.46
N TYR A 411 21.56 -1.53 -23.57
CA TYR A 411 21.29 -2.52 -22.53
C TYR A 411 21.43 -1.88 -21.13
N ASN A 412 21.19 -2.62 -20.08
CA ASN A 412 21.10 -2.08 -18.72
C ASN A 412 20.10 -0.89 -18.62
N TYR A 413 19.12 -0.81 -19.55
CA TYR A 413 18.13 0.27 -19.57
C TYR A 413 16.95 -0.11 -18.69
N THR A 414 17.05 0.21 -17.42
CA THR A 414 16.09 -0.19 -16.39
C THR A 414 14.72 0.47 -16.55
N LYS A 415 13.68 -0.11 -15.97
CA LYS A 415 12.34 0.48 -15.95
C LYS A 415 12.31 1.88 -15.29
N MET A 416 13.17 2.11 -14.31
CA MET A 416 13.35 3.42 -13.68
C MET A 416 13.92 4.43 -14.69
N GLN A 417 14.94 4.05 -15.45
CA GLN A 417 15.50 4.91 -16.50
C GLN A 417 14.47 5.21 -17.59
N ASN A 418 13.70 4.20 -18.04
CA ASN A 418 12.64 4.41 -19.02
C ASN A 418 11.56 5.38 -18.54
N LEU A 419 11.36 5.51 -17.22
CA LEU A 419 10.46 6.49 -16.67
C LEU A 419 11.07 7.89 -16.61
N LEU A 420 12.29 8.00 -16.06
CA LEU A 420 12.95 9.28 -15.83
C LEU A 420 13.43 9.91 -17.14
N ALA A 421 13.95 9.09 -18.03
CA ALA A 421 14.50 9.50 -19.33
C ALA A 421 13.99 8.54 -20.43
N PRO A 422 12.67 8.62 -20.77
CA PRO A 422 12.10 7.71 -21.76
C PRO A 422 12.74 7.93 -23.15
N MET A 423 13.31 6.85 -23.68
CA MET A 423 13.95 6.84 -24.99
C MET A 423 13.06 6.14 -26.03
N GLN A 424 13.38 6.34 -27.31
CA GLN A 424 12.71 5.72 -28.45
C GLN A 424 13.74 5.16 -29.43
N THR A 425 13.43 4.02 -30.01
CA THR A 425 14.22 3.40 -31.08
C THR A 425 14.03 4.14 -32.41
N ASP A 426 14.82 3.77 -33.41
CA ASP A 426 14.81 4.31 -34.78
C ASP A 426 15.14 5.81 -34.84
N LYS A 427 15.92 6.30 -33.90
CA LYS A 427 16.46 7.64 -33.84
C LYS A 427 17.98 7.63 -33.71
N LYS A 428 18.61 8.78 -33.93
CA LYS A 428 20.06 8.90 -33.93
C LYS A 428 20.63 9.23 -32.56
N VAL A 429 21.70 8.55 -32.22
CA VAL A 429 22.57 8.84 -31.10
C VAL A 429 23.93 9.20 -31.66
N GLN A 430 24.53 10.29 -31.21
CA GLN A 430 25.83 10.76 -31.71
C GLN A 430 26.94 10.46 -30.68
N ALA A 431 27.97 9.75 -31.11
CA ALA A 431 29.22 9.69 -30.36
C ALA A 431 29.98 11.00 -30.55
N VAL A 432 30.20 11.74 -29.46
CA VAL A 432 30.71 13.13 -29.52
C VAL A 432 32.11 13.18 -30.16
N GLU A 433 33.02 12.36 -29.71
CA GLU A 433 34.42 12.32 -30.18
C GLU A 433 34.57 11.87 -31.65
N LEU A 434 33.88 10.83 -32.04
CA LEU A 434 33.91 10.31 -33.40
C LEU A 434 33.12 11.17 -34.38
N LYS A 435 32.28 12.07 -33.89
CA LYS A 435 31.28 12.84 -34.69
C LYS A 435 30.42 11.93 -35.57
N GLN A 436 30.29 10.66 -35.17
CA GLN A 436 29.52 9.62 -35.88
C GLN A 436 28.16 9.45 -35.22
N SER A 437 27.13 9.33 -36.05
CA SER A 437 25.77 9.07 -35.57
C SER A 437 25.37 7.63 -35.83
N PHE A 438 24.77 6.99 -34.81
CA PHE A 438 24.27 5.63 -34.85
C PHE A 438 22.75 5.63 -34.73
N THR A 439 22.09 4.69 -35.37
CA THR A 439 20.64 4.48 -35.18
C THR A 439 20.43 3.54 -33.99
N LEU A 440 19.69 3.98 -32.99
CA LEU A 440 19.34 3.15 -31.82
C LEU A 440 18.28 2.11 -32.24
N THR A 441 18.66 0.84 -32.26
CA THR A 441 17.77 -0.26 -32.71
C THR A 441 17.10 -1.01 -31.57
N THR A 442 17.77 -1.11 -30.44
CA THR A 442 17.33 -1.93 -29.31
C THR A 442 17.45 -1.19 -28.00
N LEU A 443 16.42 -1.30 -27.17
CA LEU A 443 16.40 -0.90 -25.77
C LEU A 443 16.02 -2.12 -24.93
N SER A 444 16.91 -2.59 -24.05
CA SER A 444 16.68 -3.78 -23.21
C SER A 444 17.06 -3.51 -21.75
N ASP A 445 16.32 -4.12 -20.83
CA ASP A 445 16.62 -4.16 -19.41
C ASP A 445 17.54 -5.32 -19.00
N ASP A 446 18.03 -6.11 -19.96
CA ASP A 446 19.05 -7.13 -19.71
C ASP A 446 20.31 -6.49 -19.14
N MET A 447 20.81 -7.06 -18.05
CA MET A 447 21.98 -6.57 -17.32
C MET A 447 23.21 -7.38 -17.67
N PHE A 448 24.29 -6.68 -18.01
CA PHE A 448 25.60 -7.29 -18.32
C PHE A 448 26.66 -6.90 -17.30
N VAL A 449 26.57 -5.71 -16.77
CA VAL A 449 27.49 -5.18 -15.78
C VAL A 449 26.71 -4.59 -14.61
N PRO A 450 27.32 -4.52 -13.40
CA PRO A 450 26.69 -3.89 -12.25
C PRO A 450 26.28 -2.43 -12.53
N ASN A 451 25.12 -2.03 -12.00
CA ASN A 451 24.64 -0.64 -12.09
C ASN A 451 25.65 0.39 -11.54
N ALA A 452 26.43 0.01 -10.53
CA ALA A 452 27.48 0.85 -9.97
C ALA A 452 28.55 1.21 -11.02
N LEU A 453 28.82 0.33 -11.97
CA LEU A 453 29.80 0.55 -13.04
C LEU A 453 29.25 1.48 -14.12
N SER A 454 27.98 1.34 -14.47
CA SER A 454 27.32 2.19 -15.48
C SER A 454 26.85 3.53 -14.94
N PHE A 455 27.03 3.81 -13.64
CA PHE A 455 26.52 5.00 -12.95
C PHE A 455 25.03 5.25 -13.20
N GLY A 456 24.27 4.18 -13.42
CA GLY A 456 22.87 4.27 -13.72
C GLY A 456 22.56 4.72 -15.16
N SER A 457 23.54 4.82 -16.05
CA SER A 457 23.33 5.04 -17.49
C SER A 457 23.14 3.71 -18.22
N PRO A 458 22.49 3.70 -19.41
CA PRO A 458 22.50 2.53 -20.29
C PRO A 458 23.91 2.14 -20.71
N VAL A 459 24.07 0.88 -21.04
CA VAL A 459 25.32 0.37 -21.65
C VAL A 459 25.11 0.29 -23.15
N ALA A 460 25.97 0.95 -23.93
CA ALA A 460 25.93 0.94 -25.37
C ALA A 460 26.64 -0.30 -25.93
N VAL A 461 26.07 -0.95 -26.93
CA VAL A 461 26.68 -2.05 -27.65
C VAL A 461 26.78 -1.69 -29.12
N VAL A 462 27.97 -1.87 -29.68
CA VAL A 462 28.29 -1.59 -31.09
C VAL A 462 29.02 -2.78 -31.69
N THR A 463 29.18 -2.79 -33.01
CA THR A 463 29.99 -3.81 -33.69
C THR A 463 31.45 -3.77 -33.24
N ASP A 464 32.14 -4.90 -33.35
CA ASP A 464 33.55 -5.00 -32.91
C ASP A 464 34.48 -4.05 -33.67
N ASP A 465 34.21 -3.78 -34.96
CA ASP A 465 34.97 -2.84 -35.80
C ASP A 465 34.77 -1.39 -35.34
N VAL A 466 33.55 -1.00 -35.03
CA VAL A 466 33.22 0.34 -34.49
C VAL A 466 33.86 0.50 -33.11
N TYR A 467 33.78 -0.52 -32.24
CA TYR A 467 34.40 -0.53 -30.95
C TYR A 467 35.92 -0.29 -31.03
N ALA A 468 36.59 -0.93 -31.99
CA ALA A 468 38.05 -0.78 -32.20
C ALA A 468 38.46 0.67 -32.55
N GLN A 469 37.58 1.39 -33.27
CA GLN A 469 37.83 2.80 -33.69
C GLN A 469 37.60 3.82 -32.54
N MET A 470 36.81 3.45 -31.54
CA MET A 470 36.50 4.32 -30.40
C MET A 470 37.74 4.46 -29.48
N LYS A 471 38.04 5.68 -29.08
CA LYS A 471 39.04 5.97 -28.05
C LYS A 471 38.34 6.16 -26.71
N ASP A 472 38.94 5.64 -25.66
CA ASP A 472 38.43 5.82 -24.29
C ASP A 472 38.57 7.29 -23.88
N VAL A 473 37.47 7.96 -23.50
CA VAL A 473 37.47 9.37 -23.07
C VAL A 473 38.19 9.54 -21.75
N THR A 474 38.16 8.52 -20.90
CA THR A 474 38.89 8.48 -19.64
C THR A 474 40.27 7.93 -19.88
N GLU A 475 41.20 8.73 -20.44
CA GLU A 475 42.64 8.43 -20.41
C GLU A 475 43.04 8.25 -18.94
N GLY A 476 43.33 6.98 -18.54
CA GLY A 476 43.55 6.64 -17.15
C GLY A 476 42.37 5.94 -16.46
N ALA A 477 41.32 5.51 -17.20
CA ALA A 477 40.26 4.70 -16.65
C ALA A 477 40.83 3.49 -15.91
N ALA A 478 40.57 3.43 -14.62
CA ALA A 478 41.02 2.36 -13.78
C ALA A 478 40.36 1.03 -14.12
N LEU A 479 39.17 1.08 -14.76
CA LEU A 479 38.36 -0.08 -15.09
C LEU A 479 38.27 -0.25 -16.60
N THR A 480 38.66 -1.44 -17.10
CA THR A 480 38.63 -1.79 -18.53
C THR A 480 37.87 -3.08 -18.82
N SER A 481 37.62 -3.90 -17.81
CA SER A 481 36.85 -5.13 -17.95
C SER A 481 36.15 -5.53 -16.68
N PHE A 482 35.05 -6.25 -16.84
CA PHE A 482 34.28 -6.90 -15.79
C PHE A 482 34.13 -8.39 -16.13
N THR A 483 34.37 -9.24 -15.15
CA THR A 483 34.15 -10.68 -15.27
C THR A 483 33.12 -11.13 -14.26
N GLY A 484 32.01 -11.67 -14.74
CA GLY A 484 30.95 -12.28 -13.92
C GLY A 484 31.07 -13.79 -13.89
N TYR A 485 30.78 -14.37 -12.74
CA TYR A 485 30.77 -15.81 -12.48
C TYR A 485 29.40 -16.26 -12.02
N ASN A 486 28.89 -17.33 -12.63
CA ASN A 486 27.69 -18.04 -12.18
C ASN A 486 28.08 -19.44 -11.75
N ILE A 487 27.69 -19.86 -10.59
CA ILE A 487 27.94 -21.20 -10.04
C ILE A 487 26.85 -22.12 -10.58
N LEU A 488 27.24 -23.27 -11.18
CA LEU A 488 26.27 -24.14 -11.86
C LEU A 488 25.44 -24.98 -10.89
N ASN A 489 25.99 -25.32 -9.71
CA ASN A 489 25.28 -26.09 -8.69
C ASN A 489 24.97 -25.19 -7.48
N GLU A 490 23.70 -25.09 -7.10
CA GLU A 490 23.28 -24.30 -5.93
C GLU A 490 23.91 -24.78 -4.61
N GLU A 491 24.25 -26.07 -4.49
CA GLU A 491 24.86 -26.64 -3.30
C GLU A 491 26.31 -26.11 -3.08
N ASP A 492 26.99 -25.74 -4.14
CA ASP A 492 28.37 -25.23 -4.11
C ASP A 492 28.44 -23.72 -3.86
N LEU A 493 27.30 -23.02 -3.89
CA LEU A 493 27.26 -21.55 -3.81
C LEU A 493 27.85 -21.01 -2.51
N ASP A 494 27.52 -21.63 -1.36
CA ASP A 494 28.03 -21.21 -0.05
C ASP A 494 29.55 -21.32 0.03
N GLN A 495 30.12 -22.39 -0.52
CA GLN A 495 31.57 -22.61 -0.55
C GLN A 495 32.25 -21.63 -1.54
N ALA A 496 31.64 -21.41 -2.71
CA ALA A 496 32.13 -20.44 -3.67
C ALA A 496 32.12 -19.01 -3.12
N GLU A 497 31.09 -18.60 -2.40
CA GLU A 497 31.05 -17.29 -1.73
C GLU A 497 32.16 -17.12 -0.67
N LYS A 498 32.41 -18.18 0.09
CA LYS A 498 33.53 -18.15 1.08
C LYS A 498 34.87 -17.96 0.39
N LEU A 499 35.11 -18.70 -0.70
CA LEU A 499 36.33 -18.56 -1.49
C LEU A 499 36.43 -17.17 -2.13
N TYR A 500 35.31 -16.62 -2.63
CA TYR A 500 35.28 -15.26 -3.17
C TYR A 500 35.70 -14.23 -2.13
N ARG A 501 35.13 -14.27 -0.94
CA ARG A 501 35.48 -13.35 0.16
C ARG A 501 36.96 -13.46 0.57
N GLU A 502 37.47 -14.69 0.65
CA GLU A 502 38.88 -14.93 1.01
C GLU A 502 39.84 -14.46 -0.08
N LYS A 503 39.51 -14.62 -1.37
CA LYS A 503 40.45 -14.34 -2.48
C LYS A 503 40.30 -12.93 -3.06
N THR A 504 39.19 -12.25 -2.81
CA THR A 504 38.94 -10.89 -3.32
C THR A 504 38.81 -9.85 -2.19
N ASN A 505 39.24 -10.18 -0.96
CA ASN A 505 39.07 -9.31 0.21
C ASN A 505 37.60 -8.82 0.37
N ASP A 506 36.68 -9.75 0.39
CA ASP A 506 35.21 -9.51 0.46
C ASP A 506 34.65 -8.62 -0.68
N GLY A 507 35.33 -8.64 -1.83
CA GLY A 507 34.93 -7.84 -3.02
C GLY A 507 35.51 -6.42 -3.03
N GLU A 508 36.32 -6.05 -2.04
CA GLU A 508 37.06 -4.79 -2.08
C GLU A 508 38.21 -4.87 -3.09
N MET A 509 38.07 -4.15 -4.18
CA MET A 509 39.09 -4.06 -5.22
C MET A 509 39.69 -2.68 -5.23
N ILE A 510 41.02 -2.62 -4.87
CA ILE A 510 41.79 -1.39 -4.91
C ILE A 510 42.43 -1.25 -6.28
N ILE A 511 41.99 -0.26 -7.04
CA ILE A 511 42.48 -0.02 -8.38
C ILE A 511 43.25 1.30 -8.40
N LYS A 512 44.52 1.25 -8.82
CA LYS A 512 45.38 2.42 -8.94
C LYS A 512 45.05 3.15 -10.26
N LEU A 513 44.79 4.44 -10.19
CA LEU A 513 44.61 5.29 -11.38
C LEU A 513 45.93 5.44 -12.13
N LYS A 514 45.89 5.35 -13.47
CA LYS A 514 47.08 5.17 -14.33
C LYS A 514 48.09 6.31 -14.25
N ASP A 515 47.66 7.53 -13.91
CA ASP A 515 48.51 8.75 -13.91
C ASP A 515 48.54 9.50 -12.57
N SER A 516 48.10 8.86 -11.50
CA SER A 516 48.11 9.46 -10.17
C SER A 516 48.42 8.42 -9.08
N ASP A 517 48.96 8.89 -7.94
CA ASP A 517 49.09 8.02 -6.77
C ASP A 517 47.76 7.76 -6.03
N HIS A 518 46.65 8.20 -6.61
CA HIS A 518 45.35 7.94 -6.05
C HIS A 518 44.85 6.54 -6.40
N THR A 519 44.33 5.88 -5.38
CA THR A 519 43.65 4.58 -5.50
C THR A 519 42.14 4.77 -5.31
N VAL A 520 41.35 4.09 -6.12
CA VAL A 520 39.88 4.03 -5.95
C VAL A 520 39.54 2.62 -5.47
N THR A 521 38.80 2.53 -4.38
CA THR A 521 38.31 1.27 -3.86
C THR A 521 36.90 1.02 -4.41
N TYR A 522 36.73 -0.11 -5.09
CA TYR A 522 35.43 -0.60 -5.53
C TYR A 522 35.03 -1.75 -4.61
N ASP A 523 33.81 -1.68 -4.07
CA ASP A 523 33.21 -2.73 -3.25
C ASP A 523 32.19 -3.48 -4.10
N LEU A 524 32.55 -4.67 -4.59
CA LEU A 524 31.72 -5.56 -5.36
C LEU A 524 31.29 -6.75 -4.52
N LYS A 525 30.15 -6.65 -3.90
CA LYS A 525 29.56 -7.76 -3.14
C LYS A 525 28.94 -8.81 -4.06
N THR A 526 28.77 -10.03 -3.56
CA THR A 526 28.05 -11.10 -4.27
C THR A 526 26.58 -10.70 -4.48
N GLN A 527 25.91 -11.27 -5.49
CA GLN A 527 24.48 -11.03 -5.73
C GLN A 527 23.65 -11.35 -4.49
N ARG A 528 23.99 -12.44 -3.79
CA ARG A 528 23.34 -12.85 -2.54
C ARG A 528 23.54 -11.81 -1.42
N ALA A 529 24.76 -11.25 -1.28
CA ALA A 529 25.00 -10.19 -0.30
C ALA A 529 24.21 -8.92 -0.62
N TYR A 530 24.08 -8.54 -1.90
CA TYR A 530 23.18 -7.46 -2.32
C TYR A 530 21.72 -7.77 -2.02
N TYR A 531 21.29 -9.02 -2.25
CA TYR A 531 19.94 -9.47 -1.92
C TYR A 531 19.67 -9.35 -0.41
N GLU A 532 20.54 -9.87 0.42
CA GLU A 532 20.42 -9.82 1.89
C GLU A 532 20.42 -8.38 2.42
N ASN A 533 21.32 -7.53 1.93
CA ASN A 533 21.37 -6.11 2.29
C ASN A 533 20.09 -5.37 1.86
N SER A 534 19.62 -5.61 0.63
CA SER A 534 18.37 -5.02 0.14
C SER A 534 17.17 -5.50 0.95
N PHE A 535 17.17 -6.77 1.35
CA PHE A 535 16.13 -7.33 2.21
C PHE A 535 16.14 -6.71 3.61
N GLN A 536 17.33 -6.50 4.20
CA GLN A 536 17.45 -5.82 5.49
C GLN A 536 16.96 -4.37 5.42
N MET A 537 17.29 -3.63 4.35
CA MET A 537 16.85 -2.25 4.16
C MET A 537 15.33 -2.15 3.89
N MET A 538 14.79 -3.04 3.06
CA MET A 538 13.38 -3.03 2.66
C MET A 538 12.48 -3.78 3.62
N GLY A 539 13.00 -4.76 4.36
CA GLY A 539 12.23 -5.65 5.22
C GLY A 539 11.42 -4.91 6.29
N LEU A 540 11.98 -3.84 6.85
CA LEU A 540 11.27 -2.97 7.77
C LEU A 540 10.04 -2.31 7.10
N LEU A 541 10.25 -1.72 5.92
CA LEU A 541 9.20 -1.06 5.17
C LEU A 541 8.10 -2.06 4.75
N ILE A 542 8.51 -3.25 4.28
CA ILE A 542 7.61 -4.35 3.93
C ILE A 542 6.78 -4.77 5.14
N PHE A 543 7.43 -4.99 6.29
CA PHE A 543 6.74 -5.38 7.52
C PHE A 543 5.75 -4.32 7.98
N VAL A 544 6.18 -3.06 8.08
CA VAL A 544 5.33 -1.95 8.54
C VAL A 544 4.14 -1.76 7.60
N ALA A 545 4.38 -1.78 6.29
CA ALA A 545 3.32 -1.64 5.30
C ALA A 545 2.35 -2.83 5.35
N ALA A 546 2.82 -4.07 5.49
CA ALA A 546 1.97 -5.24 5.64
C ALA A 546 1.12 -5.18 6.93
N PHE A 547 1.73 -4.75 8.03
CA PHE A 547 1.03 -4.56 9.31
C PHE A 547 -0.07 -3.51 9.20
N LEU A 548 0.23 -2.33 8.65
CA LEU A 548 -0.76 -1.26 8.44
C LEU A 548 -1.87 -1.70 7.49
N GLY A 549 -1.52 -2.35 6.40
CA GLY A 549 -2.50 -2.86 5.44
C GLY A 549 -3.46 -3.86 6.06
N LEU A 550 -2.95 -4.78 6.89
CA LEU A 550 -3.77 -5.72 7.67
C LEU A 550 -4.65 -4.97 8.69
N ALA A 551 -4.10 -3.97 9.38
CA ALA A 551 -4.86 -3.13 10.30
C ALA A 551 -6.02 -2.40 9.61
N PHE A 552 -5.78 -1.81 8.43
CA PHE A 552 -6.81 -1.20 7.61
C PHE A 552 -7.88 -2.20 7.17
N LEU A 553 -7.47 -3.40 6.72
CA LEU A 553 -8.40 -4.45 6.29
C LEU A 553 -9.33 -4.88 7.42
N LEU A 554 -8.78 -5.22 8.58
CA LEU A 554 -9.54 -5.66 9.75
C LEU A 554 -10.47 -4.55 10.26
N THR A 555 -10.00 -3.33 10.29
CA THR A 555 -10.79 -2.15 10.67
C THR A 555 -11.96 -1.94 9.70
N THR A 556 -11.69 -1.96 8.40
CA THR A 556 -12.71 -1.76 7.35
C THR A 556 -13.76 -2.86 7.39
N GLY A 557 -13.32 -4.11 7.49
CA GLY A 557 -14.23 -5.27 7.60
C GLY A 557 -15.11 -5.18 8.86
N SER A 558 -14.51 -4.81 10.00
CA SER A 558 -15.25 -4.63 11.26
C SER A 558 -16.27 -3.49 11.19
N ILE A 559 -15.89 -2.33 10.63
CA ILE A 559 -16.78 -1.20 10.42
C ILE A 559 -17.99 -1.62 9.58
N LEU A 560 -17.72 -2.31 8.48
CA LEU A 560 -18.78 -2.73 7.55
C LEU A 560 -19.69 -3.78 8.18
N TYR A 561 -19.12 -4.77 8.86
CA TYR A 561 -19.87 -5.79 9.56
C TYR A 561 -20.77 -5.19 10.66
N PHE A 562 -20.24 -4.30 11.51
CA PHE A 562 -21.02 -3.63 12.55
C PHE A 562 -22.14 -2.74 12.00
N LYS A 563 -21.86 -2.05 10.88
CA LYS A 563 -22.90 -1.30 10.14
C LYS A 563 -24.04 -2.22 9.70
N GLN A 564 -23.71 -3.34 9.08
CA GLN A 564 -24.70 -4.30 8.58
C GLN A 564 -25.51 -4.95 9.71
N MET A 565 -24.86 -5.32 10.83
CA MET A 565 -25.58 -5.78 12.01
C MET A 565 -26.56 -4.72 12.54
N SER A 566 -26.12 -3.47 12.61
CA SER A 566 -26.97 -2.36 13.06
C SER A 566 -28.17 -2.15 12.16
N GLU A 567 -27.99 -2.27 10.84
CA GLU A 567 -29.05 -2.16 9.85
C GLU A 567 -30.02 -3.34 9.94
N ALA A 568 -29.53 -4.57 10.09
CA ALA A 568 -30.34 -5.77 10.23
C ALA A 568 -31.30 -5.70 11.44
N ASP A 569 -30.79 -5.25 12.60
CA ASP A 569 -31.59 -5.09 13.81
C ASP A 569 -32.69 -4.02 13.63
N GLN A 570 -32.39 -2.92 12.92
CA GLN A 570 -33.36 -1.87 12.63
C GLN A 570 -34.43 -2.30 11.63
N GLU A 571 -34.09 -3.20 10.69
CA GLU A 571 -35.00 -3.70 9.66
C GLU A 571 -35.81 -4.93 10.10
N ALA A 572 -35.48 -5.53 11.26
CA ALA A 572 -36.15 -6.72 11.78
C ALA A 572 -37.71 -6.60 11.81
N PRO A 573 -38.32 -5.46 12.25
CA PRO A 573 -39.77 -5.33 12.20
C PRO A 573 -40.35 -5.35 10.78
N GLN A 574 -39.60 -4.87 9.79
CA GLN A 574 -40.03 -4.90 8.37
C GLN A 574 -40.00 -6.34 7.84
N PHE A 575 -39.00 -7.12 8.20
CA PHE A 575 -38.92 -8.54 7.83
C PHE A 575 -40.03 -9.35 8.48
N GLU A 576 -40.38 -9.08 9.73
CA GLU A 576 -41.51 -9.69 10.41
C GLU A 576 -42.84 -9.38 9.69
N MET A 577 -43.04 -8.12 9.27
CA MET A 577 -44.22 -7.72 8.52
C MET A 577 -44.31 -8.48 7.18
N LEU A 578 -43.21 -8.57 6.43
CA LEU A 578 -43.17 -9.30 5.16
C LEU A 578 -43.55 -10.76 5.34
N ARG A 579 -43.07 -11.42 6.41
CA ARG A 579 -43.43 -12.80 6.73
C ARG A 579 -44.94 -12.94 7.07
N LYS A 580 -45.50 -11.98 7.82
CA LYS A 580 -46.94 -11.97 8.15
C LYS A 580 -47.83 -11.81 6.92
N ILE A 581 -47.33 -11.13 5.88
CA ILE A 581 -48.03 -10.99 4.59
C ILE A 581 -47.90 -12.26 3.71
N GLY A 582 -47.08 -13.24 4.11
CA GLY A 582 -46.93 -14.53 3.44
C GLY A 582 -45.67 -14.73 2.63
N PHE A 583 -44.70 -13.80 2.67
CA PHE A 583 -43.42 -13.97 1.98
C PHE A 583 -42.53 -14.99 2.71
N THR A 584 -41.90 -15.86 1.92
CA THR A 584 -41.00 -16.87 2.44
C THR A 584 -39.67 -16.25 2.92
N THR A 585 -39.02 -16.92 3.87
CA THR A 585 -37.67 -16.50 4.34
C THR A 585 -36.67 -16.42 3.18
N GLU A 586 -36.82 -17.28 2.17
CA GLU A 586 -35.90 -17.32 1.04
C GLU A 586 -36.08 -16.14 0.08
N GLU A 587 -37.29 -15.71 -0.15
CA GLU A 587 -37.58 -14.50 -0.96
C GLU A 587 -37.02 -13.24 -0.29
N VAL A 588 -37.21 -13.09 1.02
CA VAL A 588 -36.62 -12.00 1.80
C VAL A 588 -35.10 -12.05 1.76
N MET A 589 -34.50 -13.25 1.94
CA MET A 589 -33.06 -13.45 1.89
C MET A 589 -32.45 -13.17 0.50
N ARG A 590 -33.18 -13.40 -0.58
CA ARG A 590 -32.74 -13.03 -1.93
C ARG A 590 -32.56 -11.51 -2.02
N GLY A 591 -33.49 -10.73 -1.52
CA GLY A 591 -33.37 -9.27 -1.45
C GLY A 591 -32.21 -8.79 -0.54
N VAL A 592 -32.01 -9.48 0.60
CA VAL A 592 -30.88 -9.18 1.48
C VAL A 592 -29.54 -9.45 0.77
N ARG A 593 -29.39 -10.57 0.04
CA ARG A 593 -28.16 -10.86 -0.73
C ARG A 593 -27.91 -9.79 -1.80
N GLN A 594 -28.94 -9.36 -2.53
CA GLN A 594 -28.83 -8.26 -3.49
C GLN A 594 -28.40 -6.95 -2.82
N LYS A 595 -29.00 -6.60 -1.66
CA LYS A 595 -28.61 -5.44 -0.86
C LYS A 595 -27.13 -5.52 -0.44
N GLN A 596 -26.65 -6.71 -0.04
CA GLN A 596 -25.25 -6.89 0.36
C GLN A 596 -24.29 -6.71 -0.81
N TRP A 597 -24.63 -7.17 -2.02
CA TRP A 597 -23.84 -6.89 -3.21
C TRP A 597 -23.61 -5.38 -3.42
N PHE A 598 -24.61 -4.56 -3.18
CA PHE A 598 -24.45 -3.11 -3.28
C PHE A 598 -23.61 -2.52 -2.13
N ASN A 599 -23.88 -2.94 -0.89
CA ASN A 599 -23.21 -2.40 0.29
C ASN A 599 -21.72 -2.77 0.38
N PHE A 600 -21.33 -3.96 -0.10
CA PHE A 600 -19.97 -4.45 -0.14
C PHE A 600 -19.32 -4.22 -1.52
N GLY A 601 -20.04 -4.51 -2.61
CA GLY A 601 -19.46 -4.50 -3.95
C GLY A 601 -19.10 -3.10 -4.45
N ILE A 602 -20.00 -2.11 -4.31
CA ILE A 602 -19.71 -0.75 -4.81
C ILE A 602 -18.49 -0.13 -4.09
N PRO A 603 -18.41 -0.11 -2.74
CA PRO A 603 -17.22 0.38 -2.05
C PRO A 603 -15.94 -0.37 -2.42
N LEU A 604 -16.04 -1.69 -2.62
CA LEU A 604 -14.89 -2.51 -3.05
C LEU A 604 -14.40 -2.10 -4.44
N VAL A 605 -15.30 -2.02 -5.43
CA VAL A 605 -14.94 -1.65 -6.82
C VAL A 605 -14.30 -0.27 -6.88
N ILE A 606 -14.90 0.72 -6.19
CA ILE A 606 -14.32 2.08 -6.15
C ILE A 606 -12.99 2.09 -5.38
N GLY A 607 -12.89 1.33 -4.26
CA GLY A 607 -11.67 1.18 -3.49
C GLY A 607 -10.54 0.54 -4.32
N ILE A 608 -10.85 -0.48 -5.12
CA ILE A 608 -9.91 -1.09 -6.09
C ILE A 608 -9.45 -0.06 -7.12
N ALA A 609 -10.37 0.73 -7.68
CA ALA A 609 -10.00 1.77 -8.63
C ALA A 609 -9.07 2.83 -7.99
N HIS A 610 -9.41 3.30 -6.79
CA HIS A 610 -8.54 4.24 -6.05
C HIS A 610 -7.15 3.65 -5.77
N SER A 611 -7.08 2.40 -5.30
CA SER A 611 -5.80 1.74 -5.00
C SER A 611 -4.98 1.49 -6.26
N TYR A 612 -5.62 1.10 -7.37
CA TYR A 612 -4.94 0.89 -8.65
C TYR A 612 -4.22 2.16 -9.12
N PHE A 613 -4.92 3.29 -9.16
CA PHE A 613 -4.32 4.55 -9.58
C PHE A 613 -3.29 5.08 -8.57
N ALA A 614 -3.49 4.85 -7.28
CA ALA A 614 -2.52 5.20 -6.25
C ALA A 614 -1.23 4.36 -6.38
N VAL A 615 -1.34 3.04 -6.54
CA VAL A 615 -0.18 2.16 -6.73
C VAL A 615 0.51 2.48 -8.06
N ARG A 616 -0.26 2.65 -9.15
CA ARG A 616 0.27 3.00 -10.46
C ARG A 616 1.02 4.34 -10.47
N SER A 617 0.70 5.28 -9.58
CA SER A 617 1.43 6.55 -9.50
C SER A 617 2.82 6.39 -8.86
N GLY A 618 3.04 5.42 -7.99
CA GLY A 618 4.27 5.28 -7.20
C GLY A 618 5.06 3.98 -7.39
N TRP A 619 4.53 2.97 -8.11
CA TRP A 619 5.18 1.65 -8.26
C TRP A 619 6.57 1.72 -8.88
N MET A 620 6.77 2.67 -9.76
CA MET A 620 8.03 2.88 -10.49
C MET A 620 9.23 3.11 -9.59
N LEU A 621 9.02 3.64 -8.38
CA LEU A 621 10.09 3.85 -7.39
C LEU A 621 10.74 2.54 -6.94
N PHE A 622 10.11 1.39 -7.25
CA PHE A 622 10.61 0.06 -6.90
C PHE A 622 11.31 -0.66 -8.07
N GLY A 623 11.27 -0.11 -9.28
CA GLY A 623 11.99 -0.65 -10.45
C GLY A 623 11.53 -2.03 -10.95
N THR A 624 10.36 -2.50 -10.52
CA THR A 624 9.80 -3.83 -10.86
C THR A 624 8.39 -3.70 -11.44
N ASP A 625 7.80 -4.79 -11.95
CA ASP A 625 6.40 -4.81 -12.41
C ASP A 625 5.44 -4.79 -11.23
N PHE A 626 4.32 -4.07 -11.39
CA PHE A 626 3.33 -3.95 -10.32
C PHE A 626 2.07 -4.81 -10.55
N GLU A 627 1.82 -5.28 -11.76
CA GLU A 627 0.57 -5.94 -12.13
C GLU A 627 0.35 -7.23 -11.34
N LEU A 628 1.34 -8.12 -11.33
CA LEU A 628 1.23 -9.40 -10.62
C LEU A 628 1.13 -9.22 -9.10
N PRO A 629 1.99 -8.42 -8.45
CA PRO A 629 1.84 -8.09 -7.03
C PRO A 629 0.48 -7.47 -6.70
N PHE A 630 0.00 -6.53 -7.50
CA PHE A 630 -1.28 -5.87 -7.28
C PHE A 630 -2.45 -6.85 -7.37
N ILE A 631 -2.48 -7.70 -8.43
CA ILE A 631 -3.52 -8.72 -8.61
C ILE A 631 -3.52 -9.72 -7.44
N THR A 632 -2.36 -10.16 -6.99
CA THR A 632 -2.23 -11.09 -5.86
C THR A 632 -2.84 -10.51 -4.59
N VAL A 633 -2.47 -9.27 -4.24
CA VAL A 633 -3.03 -8.57 -3.09
C VAL A 633 -4.53 -8.36 -3.25
N LEU A 634 -4.98 -8.01 -4.44
CA LEU A 634 -6.40 -7.82 -4.74
C LEU A 634 -7.22 -9.09 -4.47
N VAL A 635 -6.74 -10.25 -4.93
CA VAL A 635 -7.41 -11.53 -4.71
C VAL A 635 -7.48 -11.86 -3.22
N VAL A 636 -6.36 -11.74 -2.50
CA VAL A 636 -6.31 -11.99 -1.05
C VAL A 636 -7.25 -11.03 -0.30
N TYR A 637 -7.20 -9.74 -0.63
CA TYR A 637 -8.09 -8.75 -0.02
C TYR A 637 -9.56 -9.05 -0.30
N ALA A 638 -9.92 -9.37 -1.55
CA ALA A 638 -11.31 -9.67 -1.94
C ALA A 638 -11.85 -10.91 -1.22
N LEU A 639 -11.03 -11.95 -1.01
CA LEU A 639 -11.42 -13.14 -0.26
C LEU A 639 -11.71 -12.81 1.22
N LEU A 640 -10.82 -12.07 1.88
CA LEU A 640 -11.01 -11.66 3.28
C LEU A 640 -12.19 -10.69 3.45
N TYR A 641 -12.33 -9.74 2.54
CA TYR A 641 -13.47 -8.82 2.51
C TYR A 641 -14.79 -9.57 2.27
N GLY A 642 -14.77 -10.57 1.39
CA GLY A 642 -15.88 -11.48 1.12
C GLY A 642 -16.32 -12.29 2.35
N ALA A 643 -15.37 -12.67 3.23
CA ALA A 643 -15.69 -13.33 4.50
C ALA A 643 -16.55 -12.44 5.41
N PHE A 644 -16.25 -11.14 5.50
CA PHE A 644 -17.09 -10.19 6.24
C PHE A 644 -18.49 -10.04 5.61
N ALA A 645 -18.58 -10.04 4.27
CA ALA A 645 -19.86 -10.02 3.56
C ALA A 645 -20.69 -11.26 3.88
N TRP A 646 -20.06 -12.44 3.86
CA TRP A 646 -20.70 -13.71 4.20
C TRP A 646 -21.19 -13.74 5.66
N MET A 647 -20.36 -13.29 6.61
CA MET A 647 -20.76 -13.15 8.01
C MET A 647 -21.96 -12.22 8.18
N SER A 648 -22.02 -11.11 7.44
CA SER A 648 -23.13 -10.18 7.44
C SER A 648 -24.42 -10.85 6.95
N VAL A 649 -24.38 -11.58 5.83
CA VAL A 649 -25.54 -12.34 5.30
C VAL A 649 -26.03 -13.38 6.31
N ARG A 650 -25.09 -14.08 6.97
CA ARG A 650 -25.42 -15.08 8.01
C ARG A 650 -26.12 -14.44 9.22
N TYR A 651 -25.69 -13.23 9.61
CA TYR A 651 -26.35 -12.49 10.67
C TYR A 651 -27.77 -12.06 10.29
N TYR A 652 -27.98 -11.55 9.08
CA TYR A 652 -29.31 -11.24 8.58
C TYR A 652 -30.24 -12.45 8.59
N LYS A 653 -29.73 -13.62 8.16
CA LYS A 653 -30.50 -14.89 8.22
C LYS A 653 -30.95 -15.18 9.65
N LYS A 654 -30.05 -15.04 10.64
CA LYS A 654 -30.39 -15.24 12.06
C LYS A 654 -31.50 -14.27 12.52
N VAL A 655 -31.42 -12.99 12.13
CA VAL A 655 -32.44 -11.99 12.51
C VAL A 655 -33.79 -12.28 11.88
N ILE A 656 -33.84 -12.78 10.64
CA ILE A 656 -35.08 -13.12 9.93
C ILE A 656 -35.71 -14.42 10.46
N THR A 657 -34.90 -15.41 10.88
CA THR A 657 -35.41 -16.72 11.32
C THR A 657 -35.76 -16.75 12.81
N ASN A 658 -35.08 -15.99 13.66
CA ASN A 658 -35.26 -16.07 15.12
C ASN A 658 -36.37 -15.14 15.66
N LYS A 659 -37.05 -14.41 14.80
CA LYS A 659 -38.24 -13.60 15.10
C LYS A 659 -39.38 -13.98 14.16
#